data_7538c6b2f2e04b296e2c790ae96ea32a
#
_entry.id   7538c6b2f2e04b296e2c790ae96ea32a
#
_cell.length_a   1.000
_cell.length_b   1.000
_cell.length_c   1.000
_cell.angle_alpha   90.00
_cell.angle_beta   90.00
_cell.angle_gamma   90.00
#
_symmetry.space_group_name_H-M   'P 1'
#
loop_
_entity.id
_entity.type
_entity.pdbx_description
1 polymer ?
#
loop_
_entity_poly.entity_id
_entity_poly.type
_entity_poly.pdbx_seq_one_letter_code
_entity_poly.pdbx_strand_id
1 'polypeptide(L)'
;MLALLLSLHALGRSLAMERLAVPECVSRAGGWAGGGSPREHGGVSPGVGSEAREALERVLPVLRRAIAHAAQAATAEGLRAALSEVFRLVEEAWAMPAVGRDVAKVLCDVIRLEGGLDLLLNLLYTAELETKCQAGKLLEQILVAENRDRIARIGLGVILNLAKERDIPQLAQSVSGILEHMFKHTEETCFQLISDGGLDTILYWCRWTDPAVLRHCAMALANCAMYGGQANQRLMIEKKAAEWLFPLAFSKDDELIRLHACLAITVLATNKEIEKEVERSGTLALVEPFIASLDPEQFAREMLGSSDNIQGRTAQDLQRLVPLLDSSRLEAQCIAAFYLCTEAAIKARQKKTQIFGEIGATQSLKRIVCYSTSSTTSSLAKKVLRMIGEEVPRRILPTVPNWKSCEVQTWLQQIGFNKYCQRFLDHQVDGDILLRLTEQELQKDLGMDSSITRKRFFRELTELKTFANYSTCDRSNLADWLGGIDPKFRQYTYNLLTCGIDRNFLHRVTEQQLQEDCHIHTGFHRVRILTAARETLHSPITLQTTSDGTDVFISYRRSTGSQLASLLKVHLQLHGFSVFIDVEKLEAGKFEDKLIQSVLGARNFVLVLSPKALDKCMEDPECKDWVHKEIVTALNSGKNIVPVTDHFEWPDPETLPKDMRAVLKFNGIMWSHEYQEATIDKIIRFLQGRSSRDSSAGSENGLDCLHSLGQS
;
A
#
# COMPACT_ATOMS: atom_id res chain seq x y z
N MET A 1 -30.94 -38.58 11.90
CA MET A 1 -30.62 -37.20 12.27
C MET A 1 -30.80 -36.92 13.75
N LEU A 2 -31.95 -37.22 14.38
CA LEU A 2 -32.13 -37.04 15.82
C LEU A 2 -31.14 -37.86 16.70
N ALA A 3 -30.76 -39.08 16.29
CA ALA A 3 -29.81 -39.94 17.00
C ALA A 3 -28.35 -39.40 16.95
N LEU A 4 -27.97 -38.69 15.89
CA LEU A 4 -26.67 -38.02 15.75
C LEU A 4 -26.56 -36.74 16.59
N LEU A 5 -27.65 -36.01 16.74
CA LEU A 5 -27.72 -34.80 17.60
C LEU A 5 -27.63 -35.16 19.10
N LEU A 6 -28.18 -36.29 19.51
CA LEU A 6 -28.06 -36.79 20.88
C LEU A 6 -26.65 -37.35 21.19
N SER A 7 -25.96 -37.91 20.19
CA SER A 7 -24.56 -38.37 20.33
C SER A 7 -23.57 -37.21 20.46
N LEU A 8 -23.81 -36.08 19.77
CA LEU A 8 -22.97 -34.88 19.86
C LEU A 8 -23.18 -34.15 21.17
N HIS A 9 -24.38 -34.21 21.75
CA HIS A 9 -24.63 -33.64 23.09
C HIS A 9 -23.93 -34.45 24.21
N ALA A 10 -23.76 -35.76 24.02
CA ALA A 10 -22.98 -36.64 24.92
C ALA A 10 -21.48 -36.44 24.75
N LEU A 11 -20.98 -36.22 23.50
CA LEU A 11 -19.56 -35.97 23.24
C LEU A 11 -19.11 -34.57 23.75
N GLY A 12 -19.98 -33.57 23.68
CA GLY A 12 -19.70 -32.22 24.23
C GLY A 12 -19.54 -32.21 25.76
N ARG A 13 -20.20 -33.15 26.48
CA ARG A 13 -20.02 -33.34 27.93
C ARG A 13 -18.78 -34.19 28.27
N SER A 14 -18.30 -35.07 27.39
CA SER A 14 -17.12 -35.89 27.64
C SER A 14 -15.80 -35.12 27.41
N LEU A 15 -15.76 -34.18 26.49
CA LEU A 15 -14.58 -33.33 26.22
C LEU A 15 -14.36 -32.21 27.27
N ALA A 16 -15.33 -31.98 28.15
CA ALA A 16 -15.20 -31.04 29.27
C ALA A 16 -14.47 -31.61 30.49
N MET A 17 -14.09 -32.90 30.49
CA MET A 17 -13.50 -33.58 31.65
C MET A 17 -12.05 -34.03 31.49
N GLU A 18 -11.39 -33.78 30.38
CA GLU A 18 -9.94 -33.97 30.27
C GLU A 18 -9.17 -32.65 30.43
N ARG A 19 -9.00 -32.27 31.69
CA ARG A 19 -8.00 -31.27 32.09
C ARG A 19 -6.64 -31.95 32.13
N LEU A 20 -5.79 -31.66 31.15
CA LEU A 20 -4.35 -31.91 31.27
C LEU A 20 -3.71 -30.81 32.13
N ALA A 21 -3.01 -31.26 33.14
CA ALA A 21 -2.30 -30.47 34.13
C ALA A 21 -1.20 -29.61 33.50
N VAL A 22 -1.16 -28.35 33.89
CA VAL A 22 -0.01 -27.45 33.69
C VAL A 22 0.62 -27.20 35.06
N PRO A 23 1.95 -27.25 35.21
CA PRO A 23 2.62 -27.09 36.50
C PRO A 23 2.57 -25.65 37.03
N GLU A 24 2.31 -25.53 38.32
CA GLU A 24 2.43 -24.33 39.12
C GLU A 24 3.85 -23.77 39.16
N CYS A 25 3.99 -22.47 38.98
CA CYS A 25 5.11 -21.72 39.55
C CYS A 25 4.57 -20.44 40.24
N VAL A 26 4.34 -20.54 41.50
CA VAL A 26 4.77 -19.73 42.66
C VAL A 26 5.00 -18.23 42.39
N SER A 27 4.35 -17.30 42.93
CA SER A 27 3.67 -16.86 44.16
C SER A 27 4.26 -15.54 44.68
N ARG A 28 3.46 -14.85 45.41
CA ARG A 28 3.63 -13.72 46.36
C ARG A 28 3.18 -12.37 45.81
N ALA A 29 2.39 -11.58 46.46
CA ALA A 29 1.78 -11.60 47.78
C ALA A 29 0.66 -10.54 47.83
N GLY A 30 -0.22 -10.64 48.79
CA GLY A 30 -1.04 -9.50 49.25
C GLY A 30 -2.53 -9.80 49.33
N GLY A 31 -2.93 -10.35 50.44
CA GLY A 31 -4.33 -10.60 50.75
C GLY A 31 -5.11 -9.32 51.08
N TRP A 32 -6.40 -9.37 50.78
CA TRP A 32 -7.44 -8.70 51.53
C TRP A 32 -8.69 -9.56 51.52
N ALA A 33 -9.13 -9.91 52.70
CA ALA A 33 -10.39 -10.63 52.97
C ALA A 33 -11.57 -9.66 52.85
N GLY A 34 -12.68 -10.15 52.28
CA GLY A 34 -13.94 -9.43 52.27
C GLY A 34 -15.00 -10.25 51.56
N GLY A 35 -15.87 -10.92 52.34
CA GLY A 35 -16.99 -11.70 51.83
C GLY A 35 -18.04 -10.85 51.14
N GLY A 36 -18.59 -11.37 50.02
CA GLY A 36 -19.68 -10.77 49.28
C GLY A 36 -20.33 -11.81 48.37
N SER A 37 -21.61 -12.01 48.57
CA SER A 37 -22.52 -12.89 47.82
C SER A 37 -22.48 -12.79 46.32
N PRO A 38 -22.98 -13.78 45.55
CA PRO A 38 -22.85 -13.83 44.08
C PRO A 38 -23.66 -12.69 43.44
N ARG A 39 -22.95 -11.77 42.78
CA ARG A 39 -23.56 -10.73 41.95
C ARG A 39 -23.77 -11.27 40.55
N GLU A 40 -24.99 -11.11 40.07
CA GLU A 40 -25.44 -11.29 38.70
C GLU A 40 -24.48 -10.62 37.70
N HIS A 41 -23.84 -11.43 36.86
CA HIS A 41 -22.99 -10.94 35.76
C HIS A 41 -23.85 -10.57 34.55
N GLY A 42 -24.13 -9.28 34.39
CA GLY A 42 -24.86 -8.70 33.25
C GLY A 42 -24.83 -7.19 33.18
N GLY A 43 -23.81 -6.54 33.79
CA GLY A 43 -23.71 -5.09 33.84
C GLY A 43 -22.85 -4.52 32.71
N VAL A 44 -23.38 -3.55 31.95
CA VAL A 44 -22.68 -2.70 30.98
C VAL A 44 -21.46 -2.05 31.65
N SER A 45 -20.29 -2.14 31.06
CA SER A 45 -19.02 -1.54 31.56
C SER A 45 -19.19 -0.06 31.92
N PRO A 46 -18.56 0.46 33.00
CA PRO A 46 -18.76 1.82 33.51
C PRO A 46 -18.31 2.96 32.57
N GLY A 47 -17.72 2.66 31.37
CA GLY A 47 -17.26 3.62 30.37
C GLY A 47 -18.23 3.94 29.24
N VAL A 48 -19.40 3.32 29.19
CA VAL A 48 -20.39 3.52 28.10
C VAL A 48 -21.22 4.76 28.35
N GLY A 49 -21.29 5.68 27.40
CA GLY A 49 -22.08 6.92 27.48
C GLY A 49 -23.57 6.65 27.65
N SER A 50 -24.32 7.65 28.13
CA SER A 50 -25.76 7.50 28.43
C SER A 50 -26.61 7.06 27.23
N GLU A 51 -26.34 7.61 26.04
CA GLU A 51 -27.04 7.27 24.78
C GLU A 51 -26.80 5.81 24.36
N ALA A 52 -25.54 5.35 24.46
CA ALA A 52 -25.19 3.97 24.14
C ALA A 52 -25.83 2.99 25.15
N ARG A 53 -25.93 3.36 26.43
CA ARG A 53 -26.57 2.54 27.45
C ARG A 53 -28.06 2.38 27.17
N GLU A 54 -28.77 3.46 26.86
CA GLU A 54 -30.20 3.41 26.50
C GLU A 54 -30.44 2.55 25.23
N ALA A 55 -29.56 2.66 24.23
CA ALA A 55 -29.63 1.80 23.05
C ALA A 55 -29.43 0.32 23.39
N LEU A 56 -28.47 0.00 24.25
CA LEU A 56 -28.18 -1.36 24.70
C LEU A 56 -29.33 -1.96 25.51
N GLU A 57 -29.95 -1.19 26.42
CA GLU A 57 -31.11 -1.66 27.19
C GLU A 57 -32.27 -2.09 26.30
N ARG A 58 -32.45 -1.46 25.14
CA ARG A 58 -33.49 -1.83 24.17
C ARG A 58 -33.11 -3.05 23.33
N VAL A 59 -31.86 -3.15 22.87
CA VAL A 59 -31.42 -4.14 21.85
C VAL A 59 -31.02 -5.47 22.51
N LEU A 60 -30.31 -5.47 23.66
CA LEU A 60 -29.77 -6.70 24.27
C LEU A 60 -30.82 -7.78 24.59
N PRO A 61 -32.04 -7.47 25.11
CA PRO A 61 -33.05 -8.50 25.36
C PRO A 61 -33.53 -9.17 24.04
N VAL A 62 -33.58 -8.41 22.95
CA VAL A 62 -34.01 -8.93 21.65
C VAL A 62 -32.90 -9.81 21.07
N LEU A 63 -31.62 -9.35 21.10
CA LEU A 63 -30.49 -10.10 20.67
C LEU A 63 -30.34 -11.47 21.38
N ARG A 64 -30.44 -11.48 22.70
CA ARG A 64 -30.38 -12.72 23.49
C ARG A 64 -31.47 -13.71 23.11
N ARG A 65 -32.71 -13.24 22.91
CA ARG A 65 -33.80 -14.09 22.42
C ARG A 65 -33.51 -14.64 21.03
N ALA A 66 -32.99 -13.83 20.09
CA ALA A 66 -32.65 -14.27 18.75
C ALA A 66 -31.54 -15.32 18.77
N ILE A 67 -30.48 -15.14 19.58
CA ILE A 67 -29.42 -16.14 19.77
C ILE A 67 -29.98 -17.44 20.35
N ALA A 68 -30.82 -17.36 21.35
CA ALA A 68 -31.48 -18.55 21.96
C ALA A 68 -32.36 -19.29 20.92
N HIS A 69 -33.11 -18.56 20.09
CA HIS A 69 -33.93 -19.15 19.02
C HIS A 69 -33.03 -19.82 17.96
N ALA A 70 -31.91 -19.20 17.60
CA ALA A 70 -30.95 -19.82 16.66
C ALA A 70 -30.37 -21.13 17.23
N ALA A 71 -30.02 -21.15 18.52
CA ALA A 71 -29.47 -22.33 19.18
C ALA A 71 -30.50 -23.49 19.36
N GLN A 72 -31.78 -23.16 19.41
CA GLN A 72 -32.87 -24.13 19.65
C GLN A 72 -33.68 -24.43 18.39
N ALA A 73 -33.33 -23.83 17.22
CA ALA A 73 -34.11 -23.99 16.01
C ALA A 73 -34.21 -25.46 15.56
N ALA A 74 -35.45 -25.95 15.43
CA ALA A 74 -35.74 -27.32 15.00
C ALA A 74 -35.75 -27.43 13.45
N THR A 75 -35.88 -26.35 12.73
CA THR A 75 -35.96 -26.29 11.26
C THR A 75 -34.89 -25.35 10.69
N ALA A 76 -34.43 -25.65 9.47
CA ALA A 76 -33.48 -24.78 8.77
C ALA A 76 -34.05 -23.37 8.52
N GLU A 77 -35.34 -23.26 8.23
CA GLU A 77 -36.02 -21.97 8.01
C GLU A 77 -36.06 -21.13 9.31
N GLY A 78 -36.44 -21.75 10.43
CA GLY A 78 -36.43 -21.07 11.74
C GLY A 78 -35.01 -20.61 12.15
N LEU A 79 -33.99 -21.43 11.84
CA LEU A 79 -32.60 -21.07 12.08
C LEU A 79 -32.18 -19.86 11.23
N ARG A 80 -32.47 -19.87 9.92
CA ARG A 80 -32.17 -18.76 9.01
C ARG A 80 -32.87 -17.47 9.42
N ALA A 81 -34.14 -17.55 9.84
CA ALA A 81 -34.88 -16.39 10.34
C ALA A 81 -34.20 -15.79 11.58
N ALA A 82 -33.77 -16.64 12.53
CA ALA A 82 -33.10 -16.19 13.74
C ALA A 82 -31.71 -15.56 13.43
N LEU A 83 -30.92 -16.17 12.53
CA LEU A 83 -29.65 -15.60 12.09
C LEU A 83 -29.84 -14.25 11.39
N SER A 84 -30.86 -14.11 10.55
CA SER A 84 -31.20 -12.86 9.87
C SER A 84 -31.57 -11.77 10.86
N GLU A 85 -32.28 -12.09 11.94
CA GLU A 85 -32.64 -11.14 13.00
C GLU A 85 -31.39 -10.70 13.76
N VAL A 86 -30.48 -11.61 14.13
CA VAL A 86 -29.19 -11.26 14.77
C VAL A 86 -28.36 -10.36 13.87
N PHE A 87 -28.26 -10.69 12.56
CA PHE A 87 -27.54 -9.89 11.57
C PHE A 87 -28.11 -8.47 11.49
N ARG A 88 -29.42 -8.32 11.36
CA ARG A 88 -30.10 -7.01 11.30
C ARG A 88 -29.81 -6.17 12.55
N LEU A 89 -29.87 -6.76 13.75
CA LEU A 89 -29.58 -6.04 15.00
C LEU A 89 -28.12 -5.54 15.07
N VAL A 90 -27.18 -6.34 14.60
CA VAL A 90 -25.76 -5.96 14.55
C VAL A 90 -25.53 -4.86 13.50
N GLU A 91 -26.13 -5.00 12.32
CA GLU A 91 -26.03 -3.99 11.24
C GLU A 91 -26.62 -2.65 11.67
N GLU A 92 -27.82 -2.65 12.28
CA GLU A 92 -28.44 -1.44 12.84
C GLU A 92 -27.58 -0.80 13.94
N ALA A 93 -26.92 -1.63 14.78
CA ALA A 93 -26.03 -1.13 15.80
C ALA A 93 -24.82 -0.43 15.19
N TRP A 94 -24.16 -1.03 14.18
CA TRP A 94 -23.05 -0.39 13.46
C TRP A 94 -23.47 0.92 12.77
N ALA A 95 -24.70 0.98 12.27
CA ALA A 95 -25.24 2.15 11.58
C ALA A 95 -25.57 3.33 12.51
N MET A 96 -25.60 3.15 13.83
CA MET A 96 -25.92 4.22 14.77
C MET A 96 -24.89 5.35 14.74
N PRO A 97 -25.28 6.62 14.52
CA PRO A 97 -24.35 7.73 14.60
C PRO A 97 -23.73 7.87 15.99
N ALA A 98 -22.46 8.27 16.06
CA ALA A 98 -21.68 8.56 17.26
C ALA A 98 -21.46 7.38 18.24
N VAL A 99 -22.48 6.61 18.58
CA VAL A 99 -22.41 5.52 19.58
C VAL A 99 -22.35 4.11 18.98
N GLY A 100 -22.50 3.98 17.66
CA GLY A 100 -22.66 2.68 16.99
C GLY A 100 -21.53 1.69 17.26
N ARG A 101 -20.28 2.15 17.26
CA ARG A 101 -19.14 1.29 17.60
C ARG A 101 -19.23 0.70 19.02
N ASP A 102 -19.61 1.51 19.98
CA ASP A 102 -19.67 1.09 21.38
C ASP A 102 -20.82 0.10 21.58
N VAL A 103 -21.97 0.36 20.95
CA VAL A 103 -23.14 -0.54 20.98
C VAL A 103 -22.82 -1.85 20.23
N ALA A 104 -22.38 -1.79 19.00
CA ALA A 104 -22.09 -2.98 18.18
C ALA A 104 -21.00 -3.85 18.81
N LYS A 105 -19.94 -3.26 19.42
CA LYS A 105 -18.92 -4.01 20.14
C LYS A 105 -19.52 -4.82 21.28
N VAL A 106 -20.42 -4.23 22.09
CA VAL A 106 -21.10 -4.95 23.16
C VAL A 106 -21.98 -6.08 22.60
N LEU A 107 -22.69 -5.85 21.47
CA LEU A 107 -23.46 -6.94 20.83
C LEU A 107 -22.54 -8.08 20.37
N CYS A 108 -21.41 -7.78 19.75
CA CYS A 108 -20.41 -8.77 19.33
C CYS A 108 -19.87 -9.56 20.53
N ASP A 109 -19.61 -8.90 21.67
CA ASP A 109 -19.17 -9.55 22.89
C ASP A 109 -20.26 -10.48 23.46
N VAL A 110 -21.52 -10.05 23.47
CA VAL A 110 -22.65 -10.88 23.93
C VAL A 110 -22.82 -12.11 23.02
N ILE A 111 -22.78 -11.95 21.70
CA ILE A 111 -22.84 -13.09 20.77
C ILE A 111 -21.73 -14.10 21.09
N ARG A 112 -20.50 -13.63 21.34
CA ARG A 112 -19.37 -14.50 21.71
C ARG A 112 -19.59 -15.19 23.06
N LEU A 113 -20.00 -14.45 24.07
CA LEU A 113 -20.16 -14.96 25.45
C LEU A 113 -21.32 -15.95 25.58
N GLU A 114 -22.34 -15.80 24.77
CA GLU A 114 -23.51 -16.69 24.75
C GLU A 114 -23.36 -17.88 23.76
N GLY A 115 -22.14 -18.11 23.26
CA GLY A 115 -21.83 -19.27 22.41
C GLY A 115 -22.20 -19.10 20.92
N GLY A 116 -22.59 -17.90 20.50
CA GLY A 116 -22.96 -17.63 19.11
C GLY A 116 -21.83 -17.86 18.12
N LEU A 117 -20.56 -17.57 18.50
CA LEU A 117 -19.41 -17.87 17.63
C LEU A 117 -19.23 -19.37 17.40
N ASP A 118 -19.37 -20.19 18.42
CA ASP A 118 -19.23 -21.65 18.31
C ASP A 118 -20.38 -22.22 17.47
N LEU A 119 -21.60 -21.65 17.59
CA LEU A 119 -22.73 -21.98 16.73
C LEU A 119 -22.43 -21.65 15.27
N LEU A 120 -21.95 -20.44 14.98
CA LEU A 120 -21.62 -20.01 13.61
C LEU A 120 -20.55 -20.89 12.98
N LEU A 121 -19.47 -21.21 13.70
CA LEU A 121 -18.42 -22.13 13.22
C LEU A 121 -18.97 -23.51 12.91
N ASN A 122 -19.86 -24.04 13.75
CA ASN A 122 -20.51 -25.32 13.50
C ASN A 122 -21.38 -25.28 12.24
N LEU A 123 -22.17 -24.20 12.05
CA LEU A 123 -22.99 -24.02 10.87
C LEU A 123 -22.17 -23.89 9.58
N LEU A 124 -21.07 -23.18 9.65
CA LEU A 124 -20.13 -23.06 8.52
C LEU A 124 -19.55 -24.42 8.12
N TYR A 125 -19.40 -25.35 9.06
CA TYR A 125 -18.88 -26.70 8.80
C TYR A 125 -19.97 -27.67 8.32
N THR A 126 -21.16 -27.66 8.94
CA THR A 126 -22.15 -28.74 8.80
C THR A 126 -23.39 -28.38 7.99
N ALA A 127 -23.75 -27.09 7.86
CA ALA A 127 -25.03 -26.69 7.29
C ALA A 127 -25.06 -26.75 5.77
N GLU A 128 -26.27 -26.62 5.19
CA GLU A 128 -26.50 -26.39 3.76
C GLU A 128 -25.96 -25.04 3.30
N LEU A 129 -25.75 -24.87 2.00
CA LEU A 129 -25.11 -23.70 1.41
C LEU A 129 -25.75 -22.38 1.82
N GLU A 130 -27.07 -22.26 1.79
CA GLU A 130 -27.78 -21.02 2.12
C GLU A 130 -27.57 -20.61 3.58
N THR A 131 -27.63 -21.57 4.50
CA THR A 131 -27.35 -21.34 5.92
C THR A 131 -25.88 -21.02 6.17
N LYS A 132 -24.94 -21.66 5.44
CA LYS A 132 -23.51 -21.31 5.47
C LYS A 132 -23.29 -19.85 5.04
N CYS A 133 -23.95 -19.40 3.97
CA CYS A 133 -23.84 -18.01 3.50
C CYS A 133 -24.34 -17.01 4.54
N GLN A 134 -25.47 -17.28 5.20
CA GLN A 134 -25.99 -16.40 6.26
C GLN A 134 -25.08 -16.38 7.50
N ALA A 135 -24.63 -17.56 7.93
CA ALA A 135 -23.68 -17.66 9.04
C ALA A 135 -22.35 -16.95 8.73
N GLY A 136 -21.88 -17.04 7.48
CA GLY A 136 -20.67 -16.34 7.03
C GLY A 136 -20.81 -14.82 7.06
N LYS A 137 -21.94 -14.30 6.54
CA LYS A 137 -22.23 -12.84 6.59
C LYS A 137 -22.32 -12.33 8.03
N LEU A 138 -22.98 -13.07 8.92
CA LEU A 138 -23.05 -12.69 10.33
C LEU A 138 -21.67 -12.74 10.99
N LEU A 139 -20.89 -13.81 10.72
CA LEU A 139 -19.54 -13.93 11.27
C LEU A 139 -18.65 -12.76 10.85
N GLU A 140 -18.68 -12.38 9.59
CA GLU A 140 -17.93 -11.24 9.05
C GLU A 140 -18.23 -9.95 9.86
N GLN A 141 -19.51 -9.64 10.07
CA GLN A 141 -19.96 -8.42 10.78
C GLN A 141 -19.54 -8.38 12.26
N ILE A 142 -19.30 -9.51 12.88
CA ILE A 142 -18.97 -9.58 14.31
C ILE A 142 -17.47 -9.82 14.58
N LEU A 143 -16.60 -9.80 13.56
CA LEU A 143 -15.16 -10.02 13.71
C LEU A 143 -14.39 -8.82 14.30
N VAL A 144 -14.84 -8.33 15.46
CA VAL A 144 -14.07 -7.42 16.31
C VAL A 144 -12.81 -8.11 16.88
N ALA A 145 -11.90 -7.35 17.51
CA ALA A 145 -10.60 -7.85 17.95
C ALA A 145 -10.72 -9.14 18.79
N GLU A 146 -11.57 -9.14 19.82
CA GLU A 146 -11.76 -10.26 20.76
C GLU A 146 -12.36 -11.50 20.07
N ASN A 147 -13.19 -11.28 19.05
CA ASN A 147 -13.76 -12.38 18.27
C ASN A 147 -12.74 -12.95 17.28
N ARG A 148 -11.88 -12.10 16.69
CA ARG A 148 -10.73 -12.58 15.89
C ARG A 148 -9.79 -13.44 16.71
N ASP A 149 -9.48 -13.04 17.96
CA ASP A 149 -8.67 -13.87 18.88
C ASP A 149 -9.28 -15.25 19.09
N ARG A 150 -10.61 -15.34 19.23
CA ARG A 150 -11.31 -16.61 19.39
C ARG A 150 -11.23 -17.46 18.13
N ILE A 151 -11.51 -16.85 16.96
CA ILE A 151 -11.46 -17.53 15.66
C ILE A 151 -10.05 -18.00 15.33
N ALA A 152 -9.02 -17.20 15.59
CA ALA A 152 -7.62 -17.58 15.36
C ALA A 152 -7.24 -18.85 16.14
N ARG A 153 -7.80 -19.04 17.36
CA ARG A 153 -7.50 -20.20 18.20
C ARG A 153 -8.27 -21.47 17.83
N ILE A 154 -9.54 -21.36 17.44
CA ILE A 154 -10.41 -22.53 17.32
C ILE A 154 -11.14 -22.66 15.98
N GLY A 155 -11.25 -21.60 15.20
CA GLY A 155 -12.09 -21.53 14.01
C GLY A 155 -11.33 -21.42 12.69
N LEU A 156 -10.01 -21.15 12.73
CA LEU A 156 -9.24 -20.87 11.52
C LEU A 156 -9.30 -22.02 10.50
N GLY A 157 -9.21 -23.26 10.96
CA GLY A 157 -9.33 -24.45 10.10
C GLY A 157 -10.67 -24.57 9.39
N VAL A 158 -11.77 -24.15 10.03
CA VAL A 158 -13.12 -24.14 9.39
C VAL A 158 -13.15 -23.12 8.26
N ILE A 159 -12.64 -21.91 8.51
CA ILE A 159 -12.61 -20.83 7.50
C ILE A 159 -11.72 -21.23 6.32
N LEU A 160 -10.55 -21.80 6.59
CA LEU A 160 -9.63 -22.25 5.54
C LEU A 160 -10.20 -23.43 4.73
N ASN A 161 -10.99 -24.30 5.34
CA ASN A 161 -11.70 -25.35 4.59
C ASN A 161 -12.79 -24.75 3.68
N LEU A 162 -13.56 -23.75 4.14
CA LEU A 162 -14.49 -23.01 3.29
C LEU A 162 -13.77 -22.27 2.16
N ALA A 163 -12.61 -21.70 2.42
CA ALA A 163 -11.80 -21.02 1.41
C ALA A 163 -11.34 -21.96 0.29
N LYS A 164 -11.29 -23.30 0.53
CA LYS A 164 -11.03 -24.30 -0.52
C LYS A 164 -12.23 -24.49 -1.46
N GLU A 165 -13.45 -24.21 -1.00
CA GLU A 165 -14.70 -24.21 -1.81
C GLU A 165 -14.81 -22.91 -2.65
N ARG A 166 -13.68 -22.43 -3.19
CA ARG A 166 -13.49 -21.11 -3.80
C ARG A 166 -14.29 -20.87 -5.09
N ASP A 167 -14.83 -21.92 -5.70
CA ASP A 167 -15.62 -21.84 -6.96
C ASP A 167 -17.12 -21.60 -6.71
N ILE A 168 -17.55 -21.47 -5.44
CA ILE A 168 -18.94 -21.21 -5.06
C ILE A 168 -19.15 -19.69 -4.86
N PRO A 169 -19.80 -18.99 -5.82
CA PRO A 169 -19.92 -17.53 -5.76
C PRO A 169 -20.64 -17.02 -4.51
N GLN A 170 -21.63 -17.74 -4.01
CA GLN A 170 -22.43 -17.36 -2.85
C GLN A 170 -21.60 -17.33 -1.57
N LEU A 171 -20.55 -18.17 -1.46
CA LEU A 171 -19.64 -18.19 -0.32
C LEU A 171 -18.48 -17.19 -0.46
N ALA A 172 -18.07 -16.92 -1.69
CA ALA A 172 -16.87 -16.13 -1.95
C ALA A 172 -16.91 -14.75 -1.28
N GLN A 173 -18.05 -14.05 -1.31
CA GLN A 173 -18.20 -12.75 -0.68
C GLN A 173 -17.96 -12.83 0.84
N SER A 174 -18.69 -13.71 1.54
CA SER A 174 -18.56 -13.83 3.00
C SER A 174 -17.16 -14.34 3.42
N VAL A 175 -16.62 -15.32 2.69
CA VAL A 175 -15.32 -15.91 3.05
C VAL A 175 -14.18 -14.92 2.76
N SER A 176 -14.25 -14.15 1.67
CA SER A 176 -13.27 -13.09 1.41
C SER A 176 -13.30 -11.99 2.46
N GLY A 177 -14.50 -11.61 2.94
CA GLY A 177 -14.66 -10.65 4.04
C GLY A 177 -14.12 -11.19 5.37
N ILE A 178 -14.39 -12.47 5.70
CA ILE A 178 -13.81 -13.11 6.89
C ILE A 178 -12.27 -13.14 6.80
N LEU A 179 -11.70 -13.53 5.66
CA LEU A 179 -10.24 -13.53 5.46
C LEU A 179 -9.65 -12.13 5.56
N GLU A 180 -10.32 -11.12 5.02
CA GLU A 180 -9.92 -9.71 5.17
C GLU A 180 -9.73 -9.34 6.65
N HIS A 181 -10.73 -9.65 7.48
CA HIS A 181 -10.67 -9.37 8.91
C HIS A 181 -9.60 -10.19 9.63
N MET A 182 -9.39 -11.44 9.22
CA MET A 182 -8.38 -12.32 9.84
C MET A 182 -6.95 -11.91 9.47
N PHE A 183 -6.70 -11.39 8.27
CA PHE A 183 -5.40 -10.81 7.91
C PHE A 183 -5.05 -9.53 8.69
N LYS A 184 -6.01 -8.95 9.41
CA LYS A 184 -5.84 -7.80 10.30
C LYS A 184 -5.56 -8.19 11.76
N HIS A 185 -5.23 -9.45 12.05
CA HIS A 185 -5.04 -9.96 13.41
C HIS A 185 -3.57 -9.86 13.87
N THR A 186 -2.82 -10.94 13.89
CA THR A 186 -1.40 -10.98 14.28
C THR A 186 -0.51 -11.49 13.16
N GLU A 187 0.82 -11.28 13.28
CA GLU A 187 1.78 -11.82 12.33
C GLU A 187 1.72 -13.34 12.24
N GLU A 188 1.52 -14.04 13.36
CA GLU A 188 1.39 -15.49 13.42
C GLU A 188 0.13 -15.98 12.70
N THR A 189 -0.99 -15.28 12.87
CA THR A 189 -2.24 -15.60 12.17
C THR A 189 -2.09 -15.37 10.67
N CYS A 190 -1.45 -14.25 10.25
CA CYS A 190 -1.14 -14.00 8.86
C CYS A 190 -0.26 -15.11 8.28
N PHE A 191 0.77 -15.54 8.98
CA PHE A 191 1.64 -16.63 8.56
C PHE A 191 0.86 -17.94 8.36
N GLN A 192 -0.01 -18.30 9.31
CA GLN A 192 -0.83 -19.50 9.22
C GLN A 192 -1.81 -19.43 8.05
N LEU A 193 -2.48 -18.28 7.85
CA LEU A 193 -3.38 -18.05 6.71
C LEU A 193 -2.65 -18.19 5.36
N ILE A 194 -1.41 -17.68 5.27
CA ILE A 194 -0.60 -17.80 4.05
C ILE A 194 -0.19 -19.25 3.83
N SER A 195 0.29 -19.93 4.88
CA SER A 195 0.80 -21.31 4.82
C SER A 195 -0.30 -22.30 4.45
N ASP A 196 -1.52 -22.10 4.96
CA ASP A 196 -2.64 -23.02 4.78
C ASP A 196 -3.53 -22.66 3.56
N GLY A 197 -3.08 -21.73 2.70
CA GLY A 197 -3.69 -21.44 1.40
C GLY A 197 -4.74 -20.33 1.40
N GLY A 198 -4.94 -19.60 2.50
CA GLY A 198 -5.86 -18.47 2.57
C GLY A 198 -5.47 -17.33 1.62
N LEU A 199 -4.16 -17.02 1.53
CA LEU A 199 -3.67 -16.04 0.57
C LEU A 199 -3.86 -16.52 -0.88
N ASP A 200 -3.62 -17.80 -1.16
CA ASP A 200 -3.81 -18.37 -2.50
C ASP A 200 -5.28 -18.26 -2.96
N THR A 201 -6.22 -18.39 -2.04
CA THR A 201 -7.64 -18.20 -2.30
C THR A 201 -7.97 -16.73 -2.59
N ILE A 202 -7.43 -15.78 -1.83
CA ILE A 202 -7.58 -14.34 -2.12
C ILE A 202 -7.02 -14.02 -3.52
N LEU A 203 -5.83 -14.50 -3.85
CA LEU A 203 -5.23 -14.30 -5.18
C LEU A 203 -6.04 -14.97 -6.31
N TYR A 204 -6.68 -16.09 -6.03
CA TYR A 204 -7.61 -16.72 -6.98
C TYR A 204 -8.82 -15.84 -7.25
N TRP A 205 -9.44 -15.25 -6.20
CA TRP A 205 -10.61 -14.37 -6.37
C TRP A 205 -10.27 -13.00 -6.97
N CYS A 206 -9.02 -12.55 -6.93
CA CYS A 206 -8.59 -11.35 -7.65
C CYS A 206 -8.83 -11.45 -9.19
N ARG A 207 -9.10 -12.65 -9.73
CA ARG A 207 -9.47 -12.89 -11.13
C ARG A 207 -10.93 -12.67 -11.43
N TRP A 208 -11.76 -12.56 -10.40
CA TRP A 208 -13.20 -12.41 -10.54
C TRP A 208 -13.59 -10.99 -10.93
N THR A 209 -14.84 -10.83 -11.37
CA THR A 209 -15.40 -9.52 -11.76
C THR A 209 -16.38 -8.96 -10.74
N ASP A 210 -16.70 -9.71 -9.67
CA ASP A 210 -17.60 -9.26 -8.60
C ASP A 210 -16.92 -8.16 -7.77
N PRO A 211 -17.45 -6.91 -7.77
CA PRO A 211 -16.81 -5.80 -7.08
C PRO A 211 -16.74 -5.98 -5.57
N ALA A 212 -17.73 -6.66 -4.96
CA ALA A 212 -17.74 -6.89 -3.50
C ALA A 212 -16.62 -7.84 -3.10
N VAL A 213 -16.44 -8.94 -3.84
CA VAL A 213 -15.33 -9.88 -3.64
C VAL A 213 -13.99 -9.21 -3.88
N LEU A 214 -13.86 -8.41 -4.95
CA LEU A 214 -12.63 -7.70 -5.25
C LEU A 214 -12.27 -6.64 -4.19
N ARG A 215 -13.25 -5.97 -3.59
CA ARG A 215 -13.02 -5.05 -2.45
C ARG A 215 -12.40 -5.81 -1.28
N HIS A 216 -13.00 -6.93 -0.87
CA HIS A 216 -12.46 -7.76 0.21
C HIS A 216 -11.06 -8.29 -0.12
N CYS A 217 -10.80 -8.71 -1.36
CA CYS A 217 -9.48 -9.16 -1.79
C CYS A 217 -8.43 -8.05 -1.67
N ALA A 218 -8.72 -6.84 -2.17
CA ALA A 218 -7.81 -5.71 -2.09
C ALA A 218 -7.54 -5.31 -0.63
N MET A 219 -8.59 -5.32 0.22
CA MET A 219 -8.47 -5.03 1.64
C MET A 219 -7.69 -6.12 2.39
N ALA A 220 -7.91 -7.41 2.07
CA ALA A 220 -7.18 -8.53 2.64
C ALA A 220 -5.67 -8.45 2.32
N LEU A 221 -5.32 -8.12 1.07
CA LEU A 221 -3.93 -7.93 0.66
C LEU A 221 -3.29 -6.72 1.36
N ALA A 222 -4.02 -5.61 1.49
CA ALA A 222 -3.55 -4.44 2.23
C ALA A 222 -3.36 -4.75 3.72
N ASN A 223 -4.30 -5.47 4.34
CA ASN A 223 -4.20 -5.88 5.73
C ASN A 223 -3.02 -6.85 5.93
N CYS A 224 -2.84 -7.84 5.07
CA CYS A 224 -1.70 -8.75 5.13
C CYS A 224 -0.36 -8.00 5.04
N ALA A 225 -0.24 -7.02 4.14
CA ALA A 225 0.94 -6.17 4.02
C ALA A 225 1.19 -5.32 5.28
N MET A 226 0.13 -4.72 5.85
CA MET A 226 0.21 -3.82 7.01
C MET A 226 0.41 -4.54 8.34
N TYR A 227 -0.20 -5.70 8.53
CA TYR A 227 -0.25 -6.43 9.82
C TYR A 227 0.63 -7.68 9.84
N GLY A 228 1.02 -8.19 8.67
CA GLY A 228 1.77 -9.44 8.56
C GLY A 228 3.25 -9.36 8.95
N GLY A 229 3.84 -8.17 9.03
CA GLY A 229 5.28 -8.00 9.27
C GLY A 229 6.16 -8.41 8.08
N GLN A 230 7.46 -8.21 8.20
CA GLN A 230 8.40 -8.36 7.07
C GLN A 230 8.48 -9.79 6.51
N ALA A 231 8.39 -10.80 7.37
CA ALA A 231 8.44 -12.20 6.92
C ALA A 231 7.25 -12.57 6.03
N ASN A 232 6.04 -12.18 6.43
CA ASN A 232 4.83 -12.43 5.65
C ASN A 232 4.77 -11.57 4.37
N GLN A 233 5.33 -10.37 4.39
CA GLN A 233 5.51 -9.56 3.17
C GLN A 233 6.37 -10.28 2.13
N ARG A 234 7.47 -10.98 2.54
CA ARG A 234 8.27 -11.81 1.63
C ARG A 234 7.43 -12.95 1.04
N LEU A 235 6.68 -13.66 1.88
CA LEU A 235 5.80 -14.73 1.41
C LEU A 235 4.74 -14.22 0.43
N MET A 236 4.20 -13.00 0.63
CA MET A 236 3.30 -12.39 -0.35
C MET A 236 3.96 -12.21 -1.72
N ILE A 237 5.23 -11.79 -1.75
CA ILE A 237 5.97 -11.63 -3.01
C ILE A 237 6.31 -13.00 -3.63
N GLU A 238 6.76 -13.97 -2.84
CA GLU A 238 7.03 -15.34 -3.31
C GLU A 238 5.79 -15.98 -3.94
N LYS A 239 4.60 -15.68 -3.39
CA LYS A 239 3.30 -16.10 -3.93
C LYS A 239 2.79 -15.19 -5.06
N LYS A 240 3.63 -14.27 -5.53
CA LYS A 240 3.33 -13.35 -6.65
C LYS A 240 2.12 -12.44 -6.42
N ALA A 241 1.87 -12.04 -5.17
CA ALA A 241 0.77 -11.13 -4.84
C ALA A 241 0.86 -9.80 -5.62
N ALA A 242 2.05 -9.35 -5.97
CA ALA A 242 2.27 -8.13 -6.75
C ALA A 242 1.60 -8.21 -8.14
N GLU A 243 1.62 -9.38 -8.80
CA GLU A 243 0.98 -9.57 -10.12
C GLU A 243 -0.53 -9.28 -10.10
N TRP A 244 -1.19 -9.49 -8.95
CA TRP A 244 -2.61 -9.22 -8.76
C TRP A 244 -2.90 -7.84 -8.18
N LEU A 245 -1.99 -7.29 -7.40
CA LEU A 245 -2.11 -5.92 -6.88
C LEU A 245 -2.05 -4.87 -7.99
N PHE A 246 -1.25 -5.10 -9.03
CA PHE A 246 -1.14 -4.15 -10.13
C PHE A 246 -2.46 -3.96 -10.89
N PRO A 247 -3.15 -5.01 -11.38
CA PRO A 247 -4.47 -4.83 -12.00
C PRO A 247 -5.49 -4.14 -11.09
N LEU A 248 -5.51 -4.48 -9.79
CA LEU A 248 -6.41 -3.85 -8.82
C LEU A 248 -6.12 -2.36 -8.64
N ALA A 249 -4.85 -1.94 -8.67
CA ALA A 249 -4.47 -0.53 -8.60
C ALA A 249 -4.91 0.29 -9.84
N PHE A 250 -5.31 -0.38 -10.91
CA PHE A 250 -5.85 0.22 -12.13
C PHE A 250 -7.37 0.05 -12.29
N SER A 251 -8.07 -0.54 -11.32
CA SER A 251 -9.53 -0.67 -11.38
C SER A 251 -10.18 0.68 -11.63
N LYS A 252 -11.02 0.79 -12.68
CA LYS A 252 -11.68 2.05 -13.04
C LYS A 252 -12.96 2.28 -12.26
N ASP A 253 -13.59 1.21 -11.86
CA ASP A 253 -14.97 1.21 -11.42
C ASP A 253 -15.09 1.34 -9.90
N ASP A 254 -13.96 1.20 -9.16
CA ASP A 254 -13.96 1.21 -7.70
C ASP A 254 -12.70 1.86 -7.10
N GLU A 255 -12.87 3.06 -6.54
CA GLU A 255 -11.79 3.81 -5.90
C GLU A 255 -11.28 3.14 -4.62
N LEU A 256 -12.13 2.38 -3.91
CA LEU A 256 -11.73 1.63 -2.72
C LEU A 256 -10.77 0.49 -3.08
N ILE A 257 -11.06 -0.25 -4.13
CA ILE A 257 -10.16 -1.31 -4.63
C ILE A 257 -8.80 -0.70 -4.96
N ARG A 258 -8.78 0.38 -5.75
CA ARG A 258 -7.54 1.09 -6.12
C ARG A 258 -6.77 1.56 -4.91
N LEU A 259 -7.45 2.19 -3.95
CA LEU A 259 -6.82 2.75 -2.76
C LEU A 259 -6.15 1.68 -1.91
N HIS A 260 -6.83 0.54 -1.69
CA HIS A 260 -6.26 -0.55 -0.91
C HIS A 260 -5.13 -1.27 -1.65
N ALA A 261 -5.24 -1.45 -2.95
CA ALA A 261 -4.15 -2.00 -3.77
C ALA A 261 -2.91 -1.08 -3.74
N CYS A 262 -3.10 0.24 -3.90
CA CYS A 262 -2.03 1.23 -3.77
C CYS A 262 -1.39 1.21 -2.37
N LEU A 263 -2.20 1.06 -1.31
CA LEU A 263 -1.68 0.92 0.06
C LEU A 263 -0.81 -0.32 0.19
N ALA A 264 -1.28 -1.48 -0.26
CA ALA A 264 -0.53 -2.73 -0.20
C ALA A 264 0.81 -2.62 -0.94
N ILE A 265 0.80 -2.11 -2.18
CA ILE A 265 2.01 -1.91 -3.00
C ILE A 265 2.99 -0.97 -2.29
N THR A 266 2.50 0.13 -1.74
CA THR A 266 3.33 1.13 -1.07
C THR A 266 3.95 0.57 0.21
N VAL A 267 3.20 -0.20 0.99
CA VAL A 267 3.72 -0.87 2.19
C VAL A 267 4.78 -1.92 1.83
N LEU A 268 4.51 -2.75 0.82
CA LEU A 268 5.49 -3.72 0.32
C LEU A 268 6.78 -3.03 -0.15
N ALA A 269 6.69 -1.88 -0.82
CA ALA A 269 7.83 -1.10 -1.26
C ALA A 269 8.68 -0.51 -0.12
N THR A 270 8.17 -0.41 1.10
CA THR A 270 8.97 0.00 2.27
C THR A 270 9.89 -1.10 2.78
N ASN A 271 9.68 -2.33 2.38
CA ASN A 271 10.55 -3.46 2.71
C ASN A 271 11.77 -3.48 1.76
N LYS A 272 12.98 -3.24 2.29
CA LYS A 272 14.22 -3.10 1.51
C LYS A 272 14.55 -4.31 0.64
N GLU A 273 14.11 -5.51 1.02
CA GLU A 273 14.42 -6.74 0.30
C GLU A 273 13.66 -6.86 -1.02
N ILE A 274 12.46 -6.28 -1.07
CA ILE A 274 11.56 -6.32 -2.22
C ILE A 274 11.40 -4.96 -2.90
N GLU A 275 12.01 -3.91 -2.32
CA GLU A 275 11.95 -2.53 -2.82
C GLU A 275 12.24 -2.43 -4.31
N LYS A 276 13.34 -3.06 -4.76
CA LYS A 276 13.78 -3.01 -6.16
C LYS A 276 12.78 -3.67 -7.12
N GLU A 277 12.08 -4.69 -6.66
CA GLU A 277 11.10 -5.42 -7.48
C GLU A 277 9.83 -4.58 -7.67
N VAL A 278 9.35 -3.96 -6.60
CA VAL A 278 8.20 -3.04 -6.67
C VAL A 278 8.54 -1.77 -7.45
N GLU A 279 9.75 -1.23 -7.32
CA GLU A 279 10.21 -0.08 -8.12
C GLU A 279 10.25 -0.38 -9.62
N ARG A 280 10.73 -1.57 -10.01
CA ARG A 280 10.74 -1.99 -11.41
C ARG A 280 9.36 -2.05 -12.04
N SER A 281 8.33 -2.29 -11.25
CA SER A 281 6.95 -2.32 -11.73
C SER A 281 6.42 -0.96 -12.18
N GLY A 282 7.06 0.15 -11.78
CA GLY A 282 6.60 1.51 -12.08
C GLY A 282 5.27 1.91 -11.43
N THR A 283 4.64 1.01 -10.66
CA THR A 283 3.29 1.23 -10.09
C THR A 283 3.29 2.32 -9.02
N LEU A 284 4.43 2.53 -8.34
CA LEU A 284 4.57 3.57 -7.33
C LEU A 284 4.36 4.98 -7.92
N ALA A 285 4.81 5.22 -9.14
CA ALA A 285 4.64 6.50 -9.81
C ALA A 285 3.17 6.89 -10.05
N LEU A 286 2.25 5.94 -9.96
CA LEU A 286 0.82 6.14 -10.15
C LEU A 286 0.08 6.51 -8.86
N VAL A 287 0.70 6.30 -7.70
CA VAL A 287 0.06 6.53 -6.39
C VAL A 287 -0.26 8.01 -6.19
N GLU A 288 0.71 8.91 -6.37
CA GLU A 288 0.49 10.36 -6.17
C GLU A 288 -0.54 10.96 -7.14
N PRO A 289 -0.49 10.71 -8.47
CA PRO A 289 -1.51 11.18 -9.40
C PRO A 289 -2.91 10.67 -9.07
N PHE A 290 -3.05 9.41 -8.65
CA PHE A 290 -4.32 8.85 -8.23
C PHE A 290 -4.84 9.55 -6.97
N ILE A 291 -4.02 9.67 -5.93
CA ILE A 291 -4.41 10.35 -4.69
C ILE A 291 -4.75 11.82 -4.93
N ALA A 292 -4.03 12.49 -5.83
CA ALA A 292 -4.30 13.88 -6.19
C ALA A 292 -5.65 14.08 -6.91
N SER A 293 -6.19 13.03 -7.53
CA SER A 293 -7.51 13.06 -8.19
C SER A 293 -8.69 12.90 -7.21
N LEU A 294 -8.43 12.46 -5.97
CA LEU A 294 -9.46 12.20 -4.96
C LEU A 294 -9.66 13.41 -4.03
N ASP A 295 -10.92 13.69 -3.66
CA ASP A 295 -11.22 14.59 -2.54
C ASP A 295 -11.42 13.78 -1.26
N PRO A 296 -10.54 13.92 -0.23
CA PRO A 296 -10.65 13.14 0.99
C PRO A 296 -11.96 13.34 1.76
N GLU A 297 -12.58 14.52 1.67
CA GLU A 297 -13.84 14.78 2.38
C GLU A 297 -15.05 14.18 1.66
N GLN A 298 -15.02 14.17 0.32
CA GLN A 298 -16.02 13.48 -0.47
C GLN A 298 -15.88 11.96 -0.25
N PHE A 299 -14.67 11.45 -0.32
CA PHE A 299 -14.36 10.05 -0.06
C PHE A 299 -14.81 9.62 1.36
N ALA A 300 -14.60 10.46 2.39
CA ALA A 300 -15.08 10.22 3.74
C ALA A 300 -16.62 10.20 3.80
N ARG A 301 -17.33 11.03 3.02
CA ARG A 301 -18.79 11.02 2.96
C ARG A 301 -19.34 9.76 2.31
N GLU A 302 -18.70 9.29 1.25
CA GLU A 302 -19.06 8.06 0.54
C GLU A 302 -18.82 6.83 1.43
N MET A 303 -17.68 6.79 2.14
CA MET A 303 -17.42 5.76 3.14
C MET A 303 -18.44 5.75 4.28
N LEU A 304 -18.89 6.92 4.74
CA LEU A 304 -19.93 7.03 5.77
C LEU A 304 -21.33 6.62 5.28
N GLY A 305 -21.55 6.63 3.97
CA GLY A 305 -22.80 6.14 3.34
C GLY A 305 -22.83 4.61 3.21
N SER A 306 -21.70 3.93 3.38
CA SER A 306 -21.59 2.47 3.40
C SER A 306 -21.69 1.96 4.84
N SER A 307 -22.51 0.95 5.09
CA SER A 307 -22.75 0.38 6.44
C SER A 307 -21.46 -0.05 7.15
N ASP A 308 -20.46 -0.50 6.40
CA ASP A 308 -19.25 -1.12 6.92
C ASP A 308 -18.23 -0.13 7.53
N ASN A 309 -18.31 1.17 7.20
CA ASN A 309 -17.28 2.15 7.54
C ASN A 309 -17.75 3.39 8.30
N ILE A 310 -19.01 3.44 8.75
CA ILE A 310 -19.61 4.61 9.43
C ILE A 310 -18.78 5.09 10.64
N GLN A 311 -18.08 4.19 11.31
CA GLN A 311 -17.32 4.50 12.52
C GLN A 311 -15.87 4.89 12.27
N GLY A 312 -15.36 4.71 11.04
CA GLY A 312 -13.96 4.92 10.69
C GLY A 312 -13.00 3.94 11.38
N ARG A 313 -11.70 4.16 11.23
CA ARG A 313 -10.64 3.27 11.75
C ARG A 313 -10.41 3.45 13.26
N THR A 314 -9.88 2.40 13.92
CA THR A 314 -9.48 2.46 15.33
C THR A 314 -8.14 3.20 15.51
N ALA A 315 -7.80 3.57 16.76
CA ALA A 315 -6.50 4.15 17.09
C ALA A 315 -5.33 3.25 16.67
N GLN A 316 -5.45 1.95 16.90
CA GLN A 316 -4.43 0.96 16.52
C GLN A 316 -4.23 0.88 15.00
N ASP A 317 -5.31 0.95 14.22
CA ASP A 317 -5.25 0.94 12.76
C ASP A 317 -4.57 2.21 12.23
N LEU A 318 -4.93 3.38 12.79
CA LEU A 318 -4.34 4.66 12.40
C LEU A 318 -2.87 4.77 12.81
N GLN A 319 -2.50 4.20 13.97
CA GLN A 319 -1.11 4.19 14.44
C GLN A 319 -0.18 3.46 13.47
N ARG A 320 -0.66 2.44 12.75
CA ARG A 320 0.12 1.71 11.73
C ARG A 320 0.41 2.55 10.48
N LEU A 321 -0.33 3.62 10.24
CA LEU A 321 -0.07 4.55 9.14
C LEU A 321 1.04 5.57 9.48
N VAL A 322 1.33 5.80 10.76
CA VAL A 322 2.34 6.79 11.19
C VAL A 322 3.74 6.48 10.66
N PRO A 323 4.24 5.23 10.70
CA PRO A 323 5.53 4.90 10.09
C PRO A 323 5.63 5.19 8.59
N LEU A 324 4.50 5.14 7.86
CA LEU A 324 4.47 5.50 6.44
C LEU A 324 4.61 7.02 6.22
N LEU A 325 4.09 7.86 7.15
CA LEU A 325 4.34 9.31 7.12
C LEU A 325 5.82 9.64 7.33
N ASP A 326 6.53 8.82 8.11
CA ASP A 326 7.95 9.00 8.42
C ASP A 326 8.87 8.28 7.42
N SER A 327 8.30 7.60 6.42
CA SER A 327 9.05 6.94 5.35
C SER A 327 9.79 7.96 4.48
N SER A 328 10.94 7.57 3.95
CA SER A 328 11.65 8.36 2.93
C SER A 328 10.93 8.37 1.57
N ARG A 329 9.95 7.48 1.36
CA ARG A 329 9.19 7.38 0.12
C ARG A 329 8.02 8.36 0.09
N LEU A 330 7.98 9.19 -0.95
CA LEU A 330 6.91 10.18 -1.12
C LEU A 330 5.54 9.53 -1.31
N GLU A 331 5.49 8.41 -1.99
CA GLU A 331 4.26 7.63 -2.22
C GLU A 331 3.68 7.11 -0.90
N ALA A 332 4.52 6.64 0.01
CA ALA A 332 4.11 6.19 1.34
C ALA A 332 3.56 7.36 2.17
N GLN A 333 4.25 8.49 2.17
CA GLN A 333 3.77 9.70 2.82
C GLN A 333 2.43 10.16 2.23
N CYS A 334 2.29 10.11 0.91
CA CYS A 334 1.10 10.58 0.20
C CYS A 334 -0.13 9.75 0.56
N ILE A 335 -0.03 8.42 0.47
CA ILE A 335 -1.16 7.53 0.77
C ILE A 335 -1.54 7.57 2.26
N ALA A 336 -0.55 7.61 3.15
CA ALA A 336 -0.81 7.73 4.58
C ALA A 336 -1.48 9.07 4.94
N ALA A 337 -1.01 10.17 4.35
CA ALA A 337 -1.62 11.49 4.54
C ALA A 337 -3.07 11.54 4.02
N PHE A 338 -3.37 10.85 2.90
CA PHE A 338 -4.73 10.73 2.39
C PHE A 338 -5.65 9.96 3.35
N TYR A 339 -5.23 8.78 3.80
CA TYR A 339 -5.98 7.99 4.78
C TYR A 339 -6.24 8.78 6.06
N LEU A 340 -5.23 9.47 6.60
CA LEU A 340 -5.39 10.28 7.80
C LEU A 340 -6.28 11.50 7.53
N CYS A 341 -6.28 12.06 6.32
CA CYS A 341 -7.17 13.15 5.94
C CYS A 341 -8.64 12.70 5.89
N THR A 342 -8.90 11.56 5.29
CA THR A 342 -10.22 10.92 5.27
C THR A 342 -10.72 10.64 6.70
N GLU A 343 -9.86 10.02 7.53
CA GLU A 343 -10.21 9.72 8.92
C GLU A 343 -10.37 10.99 9.78
N ALA A 344 -9.60 12.04 9.53
CA ALA A 344 -9.77 13.32 10.23
C ALA A 344 -11.15 13.94 9.94
N ALA A 345 -11.63 13.84 8.70
CA ALA A 345 -12.99 14.27 8.35
C ALA A 345 -14.07 13.45 9.09
N ILE A 346 -13.87 12.14 9.24
CA ILE A 346 -14.78 11.26 10.00
C ILE A 346 -14.73 11.60 11.50
N LYS A 347 -13.51 11.66 12.08
CA LYS A 347 -13.30 11.90 13.52
C LYS A 347 -13.69 13.31 13.95
N ALA A 348 -13.57 14.31 13.08
CA ALA A 348 -14.02 15.68 13.34
C ALA A 348 -15.55 15.72 13.54
N ARG A 349 -16.32 14.98 12.70
CA ARG A 349 -17.78 14.85 12.87
C ARG A 349 -18.15 14.14 14.18
N GLN A 350 -17.33 13.19 14.61
CA GLN A 350 -17.49 12.44 15.86
C GLN A 350 -16.94 13.18 17.09
N LYS A 351 -16.31 14.36 16.94
CA LYS A 351 -15.61 15.10 18.01
C LYS A 351 -14.53 14.28 18.72
N LYS A 352 -13.86 13.37 17.99
CA LYS A 352 -12.83 12.44 18.51
C LYS A 352 -11.44 12.70 17.88
N THR A 353 -11.09 13.98 17.67
CA THR A 353 -9.83 14.37 16.98
C THR A 353 -8.58 14.21 17.83
N GLN A 354 -8.70 14.07 19.16
CA GLN A 354 -7.55 13.87 20.07
C GLN A 354 -6.71 12.63 19.71
N ILE A 355 -7.33 11.64 19.08
CA ILE A 355 -6.69 10.40 18.63
C ILE A 355 -5.42 10.65 17.79
N PHE A 356 -5.39 11.71 16.97
CA PHE A 356 -4.22 12.02 16.12
C PHE A 356 -2.99 12.46 16.93
N GLY A 357 -3.20 13.12 18.08
CA GLY A 357 -2.15 13.42 19.04
C GLY A 357 -1.66 12.18 19.79
N GLU A 358 -2.61 11.36 20.25
CA GLU A 358 -2.32 10.12 21.00
C GLU A 358 -1.49 9.11 20.23
N ILE A 359 -1.75 8.94 18.92
CA ILE A 359 -0.99 8.04 18.05
C ILE A 359 0.31 8.65 17.50
N GLY A 360 0.63 9.92 17.82
CA GLY A 360 1.83 10.61 17.36
C GLY A 360 1.78 11.15 15.92
N ALA A 361 0.64 11.08 15.24
CA ALA A 361 0.51 11.51 13.85
C ALA A 361 0.70 13.02 13.66
N THR A 362 0.32 13.84 14.65
CA THR A 362 0.42 15.31 14.58
C THR A 362 1.85 15.77 14.27
N GLN A 363 2.86 15.18 14.94
CA GLN A 363 4.26 15.56 14.75
C GLN A 363 4.75 15.20 13.33
N SER A 364 4.43 13.99 12.85
CA SER A 364 4.80 13.54 11.51
C SER A 364 4.11 14.38 10.42
N LEU A 365 2.85 14.77 10.62
CA LEU A 365 2.13 15.67 9.71
C LEU A 365 2.76 17.07 9.68
N LYS A 366 3.14 17.64 10.83
CA LYS A 366 3.86 18.93 10.89
C LYS A 366 5.19 18.84 10.14
N ARG A 367 5.93 17.73 10.28
CA ARG A 367 7.18 17.47 9.54
C ARG A 367 6.94 17.44 8.02
N ILE A 368 5.91 16.75 7.56
CA ILE A 368 5.53 16.70 6.14
C ILE A 368 5.22 18.10 5.60
N VAL A 369 4.47 18.92 6.35
CA VAL A 369 4.19 20.30 5.93
C VAL A 369 5.46 21.12 5.73
N CYS A 370 6.44 20.94 6.63
CA CYS A 370 7.71 21.68 6.57
C CYS A 370 8.63 21.22 5.43
N TYR A 371 8.76 19.90 5.23
CA TYR A 371 9.88 19.33 4.48
C TYR A 371 9.50 18.53 3.24
N SER A 372 8.24 18.08 3.07
CA SER A 372 7.87 17.27 1.90
C SER A 372 8.03 18.03 0.60
N THR A 373 8.65 17.38 -0.38
CA THR A 373 8.77 17.89 -1.77
C THR A 373 7.47 17.71 -2.56
N SER A 374 6.60 16.75 -2.17
CA SER A 374 5.28 16.55 -2.78
C SER A 374 4.30 17.64 -2.35
N SER A 375 3.76 18.37 -3.32
CA SER A 375 2.72 19.39 -3.08
C SER A 375 1.41 18.77 -2.60
N THR A 376 1.05 17.61 -3.16
CA THR A 376 -0.15 16.84 -2.80
C THR A 376 -0.09 16.41 -1.34
N THR A 377 1.00 15.76 -0.94
CA THR A 377 1.21 15.28 0.43
C THR A 377 1.19 16.43 1.44
N SER A 378 1.89 17.53 1.14
CA SER A 378 1.91 18.73 1.99
C SER A 378 0.51 19.38 2.12
N SER A 379 -0.29 19.39 1.04
CA SER A 379 -1.66 19.90 1.07
C SER A 379 -2.57 19.04 1.94
N LEU A 380 -2.49 17.72 1.80
CA LEU A 380 -3.24 16.77 2.63
C LEU A 380 -2.89 16.91 4.11
N ALA A 381 -1.60 16.96 4.45
CA ALA A 381 -1.15 17.14 5.83
C ALA A 381 -1.64 18.46 6.44
N LYS A 382 -1.62 19.57 5.70
CA LYS A 382 -2.21 20.85 6.13
C LYS A 382 -3.71 20.74 6.38
N LYS A 383 -4.43 19.99 5.52
CA LYS A 383 -5.87 19.78 5.65
C LYS A 383 -6.18 18.98 6.94
N VAL A 384 -5.40 17.91 7.22
CA VAL A 384 -5.52 17.16 8.48
C VAL A 384 -5.32 18.07 9.69
N LEU A 385 -4.19 18.79 9.75
CA LEU A 385 -3.87 19.66 10.90
C LEU A 385 -4.98 20.68 11.18
N ARG A 386 -5.55 21.30 10.13
CA ARG A 386 -6.69 22.23 10.28
C ARG A 386 -7.94 21.53 10.84
N MET A 387 -8.27 20.33 10.33
CA MET A 387 -9.45 19.60 10.78
C MET A 387 -9.35 19.13 12.25
N ILE A 388 -8.13 18.82 12.71
CA ILE A 388 -7.91 18.41 14.11
C ILE A 388 -7.67 19.60 15.07
N GLY A 389 -7.67 20.85 14.55
CA GLY A 389 -7.49 22.06 15.35
C GLY A 389 -6.03 22.36 15.71
N GLU A 390 -5.07 21.80 15.00
CA GLU A 390 -3.64 22.01 15.23
C GLU A 390 -3.09 23.15 14.36
N GLU A 391 -2.09 23.86 14.90
CA GLU A 391 -1.40 24.91 14.18
C GLU A 391 -0.63 24.34 12.97
N VAL A 392 -0.87 24.93 11.80
CA VAL A 392 -0.20 24.54 10.55
C VAL A 392 1.13 25.28 10.45
N PRO A 393 2.28 24.58 10.50
CA PRO A 393 3.57 25.27 10.41
C PRO A 393 3.77 25.91 9.04
N ARG A 394 4.57 26.97 9.01
CA ARG A 394 4.94 27.64 7.77
C ARG A 394 5.91 26.74 6.99
N ARG A 395 5.63 26.50 5.72
CA ARG A 395 6.56 25.76 4.86
C ARG A 395 7.85 26.55 4.69
N ILE A 396 8.98 25.91 4.94
CA ILE A 396 10.31 26.41 4.67
C ILE A 396 10.81 25.79 3.37
N LEU A 397 11.55 26.55 2.56
CA LEU A 397 12.13 26.01 1.33
C LEU A 397 13.09 24.85 1.68
N PRO A 398 12.99 23.70 1.04
CA PRO A 398 13.84 22.55 1.39
C PRO A 398 15.32 22.73 1.00
N THR A 399 15.65 23.75 0.18
CA THR A 399 17.01 24.08 -0.26
C THR A 399 17.80 24.80 0.83
N VAL A 400 18.06 24.07 1.92
CA VAL A 400 18.72 24.62 3.14
C VAL A 400 20.07 25.28 2.85
N PRO A 401 20.95 24.75 1.97
CA PRO A 401 22.22 25.40 1.65
C PRO A 401 22.08 26.86 1.16
N ASN A 402 20.93 27.20 0.60
CA ASN A 402 20.66 28.53 0.02
C ASN A 402 19.85 29.45 0.96
N TRP A 403 19.60 29.02 2.20
CA TRP A 403 18.85 29.85 3.15
C TRP A 403 19.60 31.11 3.53
N LYS A 404 18.87 32.20 3.63
CA LYS A 404 19.34 33.42 4.27
C LYS A 404 19.06 33.37 5.77
N SER A 405 19.67 34.27 6.54
CA SER A 405 19.50 34.33 8.00
C SER A 405 18.03 34.49 8.44
N CYS A 406 17.15 35.10 7.62
CA CYS A 406 15.72 35.21 7.93
C CYS A 406 14.97 33.87 7.84
N GLU A 407 15.40 32.96 6.97
CA GLU A 407 14.84 31.61 6.84
C GLU A 407 15.31 30.73 8.01
N VAL A 408 16.57 30.86 8.41
CA VAL A 408 17.11 30.24 9.63
C VAL A 408 16.33 30.70 10.86
N GLN A 409 16.05 32.01 10.98
CA GLN A 409 15.23 32.54 12.06
C GLN A 409 13.82 31.93 12.08
N THR A 410 13.18 31.80 10.93
CA THR A 410 11.86 31.19 10.80
C THR A 410 11.89 29.73 11.25
N TRP A 411 12.92 28.98 10.86
CA TRP A 411 13.11 27.58 11.30
C TRP A 411 13.33 27.49 12.81
N LEU A 412 14.16 28.35 13.41
CA LEU A 412 14.37 28.40 14.86
C LEU A 412 13.07 28.64 15.64
N GLN A 413 12.20 29.52 15.13
CA GLN A 413 10.87 29.74 15.71
C GLN A 413 10.02 28.50 15.70
N GLN A 414 10.01 27.76 14.57
CA GLN A 414 9.23 26.53 14.42
C GLN A 414 9.66 25.38 15.34
N ILE A 415 10.98 25.28 15.59
CA ILE A 415 11.52 24.25 16.49
C ILE A 415 11.51 24.68 17.97
N GLY A 416 10.95 25.87 18.28
CA GLY A 416 10.80 26.40 19.64
C GLY A 416 12.08 26.97 20.26
N PHE A 417 12.98 27.52 19.44
CA PHE A 417 14.22 28.17 19.84
C PHE A 417 14.17 29.71 19.75
N ASN A 418 12.97 30.29 19.94
CA ASN A 418 12.69 31.74 19.78
C ASN A 418 13.72 32.64 20.49
N LYS A 419 14.14 32.27 21.68
CA LYS A 419 15.09 33.08 22.47
C LYS A 419 16.48 33.23 21.85
N TYR A 420 16.82 32.39 20.87
CA TYR A 420 18.12 32.42 20.18
C TYR A 420 18.03 33.11 18.81
N CYS A 421 16.83 33.39 18.30
CA CYS A 421 16.63 33.95 16.97
C CYS A 421 17.44 35.21 16.72
N GLN A 422 17.47 36.14 17.69
CA GLN A 422 18.20 37.39 17.54
C GLN A 422 19.72 37.17 17.44
N ARG A 423 20.30 36.27 18.26
CA ARG A 423 21.72 35.95 18.20
C ARG A 423 22.14 35.33 16.88
N PHE A 424 21.33 34.40 16.34
CA PHE A 424 21.57 33.84 15.00
C PHE A 424 21.51 34.89 13.88
N LEU A 425 20.62 35.86 14.03
CA LEU A 425 20.53 36.98 13.08
C LEU A 425 21.72 37.95 13.20
N ASP A 426 22.14 38.31 14.43
CA ASP A 426 23.26 39.18 14.69
C ASP A 426 24.59 38.61 14.16
N HIS A 427 24.75 37.27 14.24
CA HIS A 427 25.91 36.55 13.69
C HIS A 427 25.69 36.17 12.21
N GLN A 428 24.60 36.62 11.56
CA GLN A 428 24.28 36.37 10.15
C GLN A 428 24.36 34.88 9.77
N VAL A 429 23.94 34.01 10.67
CA VAL A 429 23.91 32.56 10.41
C VAL A 429 22.94 32.27 9.28
N ASP A 430 23.46 31.88 8.12
CA ASP A 430 22.75 31.44 6.95
C ASP A 430 22.62 29.91 6.89
N GLY A 431 22.11 29.36 5.79
CA GLY A 431 21.92 27.93 5.64
C GLY A 431 23.23 27.14 5.59
N ASP A 432 24.27 27.70 4.94
CA ASP A 432 25.60 27.08 4.87
C ASP A 432 26.22 26.96 6.27
N ILE A 433 26.26 28.08 7.00
CA ILE A 433 26.78 28.11 8.38
C ILE A 433 25.95 27.18 9.27
N LEU A 434 24.64 27.24 9.20
CA LEU A 434 23.73 26.39 9.98
C LEU A 434 24.04 24.90 9.82
N LEU A 435 24.26 24.43 8.58
CA LEU A 435 24.55 23.03 8.30
C LEU A 435 25.92 22.57 8.80
N ARG A 436 26.82 23.51 9.10
CA ARG A 436 28.20 23.24 9.60
C ARG A 436 28.39 23.55 11.07
N LEU A 437 27.40 24.10 11.77
CA LEU A 437 27.50 24.48 13.18
C LEU A 437 28.01 23.36 14.08
N THR A 438 28.97 23.72 14.92
CA THR A 438 29.57 22.86 15.94
C THR A 438 28.97 23.11 17.32
N GLU A 439 29.16 22.18 18.26
CA GLU A 439 28.68 22.33 19.63
C GLU A 439 29.38 23.48 20.35
N GLN A 440 30.65 23.75 20.01
CA GLN A 440 31.41 24.84 20.60
C GLN A 440 30.90 26.22 20.19
N GLU A 441 30.59 26.42 18.89
CA GLU A 441 30.00 27.65 18.36
C GLU A 441 28.60 27.91 18.94
N LEU A 442 27.76 26.88 19.08
CA LEU A 442 26.47 26.99 19.75
C LEU A 442 26.63 27.49 21.21
N GLN A 443 27.64 27.03 21.89
CA GLN A 443 27.89 27.42 23.28
C GLN A 443 28.52 28.80 23.40
N LYS A 444 29.63 29.04 22.69
CA LYS A 444 30.47 30.25 22.86
C LYS A 444 29.90 31.47 22.17
N ASP A 445 29.47 31.29 20.90
CA ASP A 445 29.09 32.41 20.04
C ASP A 445 27.59 32.65 20.09
N LEU A 446 26.78 31.56 20.06
CA LEU A 446 25.32 31.65 20.07
C LEU A 446 24.70 31.54 21.47
N GLY A 447 25.52 31.35 22.52
CA GLY A 447 25.13 31.41 23.94
C GLY A 447 24.12 30.34 24.35
N MET A 448 24.23 29.13 23.80
CA MET A 448 23.48 27.98 24.26
C MET A 448 24.22 27.24 25.39
N ASP A 449 24.18 27.79 26.61
CA ASP A 449 24.96 27.27 27.75
C ASP A 449 24.54 25.86 28.17
N SER A 450 23.23 25.55 28.10
CA SER A 450 22.70 24.24 28.50
C SER A 450 23.05 23.16 27.49
N SER A 451 23.77 22.13 27.93
CA SER A 451 24.08 20.94 27.09
C SER A 451 22.83 20.21 26.61
N ILE A 452 21.76 20.18 27.41
CA ILE A 452 20.48 19.57 27.03
C ILE A 452 19.85 20.37 25.89
N THR A 453 19.90 21.69 25.94
CA THR A 453 19.41 22.58 24.89
C THR A 453 20.20 22.36 23.60
N ARG A 454 21.52 22.24 23.66
CA ARG A 454 22.36 21.92 22.49
C ARG A 454 22.04 20.54 21.90
N LYS A 455 21.87 19.51 22.73
CA LYS A 455 21.46 18.17 22.26
C LYS A 455 20.10 18.18 21.55
N ARG A 456 19.14 18.96 22.11
CA ARG A 456 17.84 19.15 21.47
C ARG A 456 17.99 19.86 20.12
N PHE A 457 18.81 20.91 20.07
CA PHE A 457 19.08 21.65 18.83
C PHE A 457 19.71 20.73 17.75
N PHE A 458 20.72 19.93 18.12
CA PHE A 458 21.37 19.01 17.19
C PHE A 458 20.43 17.90 16.69
N ARG A 459 19.47 17.48 17.50
CA ARG A 459 18.46 16.56 17.04
C ARG A 459 17.62 17.17 15.91
N GLU A 460 17.13 18.40 16.10
CA GLU A 460 16.36 19.13 15.08
C GLU A 460 17.22 19.45 13.84
N LEU A 461 18.48 19.81 14.04
CA LEU A 461 19.43 20.03 12.93
C LEU A 461 19.74 18.74 12.15
N THR A 462 19.85 17.61 12.83
CA THR A 462 20.04 16.30 12.18
C THR A 462 18.83 15.93 11.32
N GLU A 463 17.63 16.19 11.83
CA GLU A 463 16.41 16.01 11.04
C GLU A 463 16.39 16.93 9.81
N LEU A 464 16.71 18.22 10.01
CA LEU A 464 16.82 19.18 8.91
C LEU A 464 17.81 18.70 7.84
N LYS A 465 19.01 18.27 8.23
CA LYS A 465 20.03 17.72 7.33
C LYS A 465 19.55 16.49 6.56
N THR A 466 18.73 15.65 7.18
CA THR A 466 18.20 14.43 6.57
C THR A 466 17.16 14.73 5.49
N PHE A 467 16.34 15.77 5.69
CA PHE A 467 15.25 16.13 4.77
C PHE A 467 15.63 17.28 3.81
N ALA A 468 16.78 17.89 3.96
CA ALA A 468 17.23 18.97 3.10
C ALA A 468 17.38 18.51 1.64
N ASN A 469 17.05 19.42 0.72
CA ASN A 469 17.28 19.24 -0.70
C ASN A 469 18.66 19.82 -1.06
N TYR A 470 19.56 18.93 -1.46
CA TYR A 470 20.92 19.27 -1.85
C TYR A 470 21.12 19.38 -3.37
N SER A 471 20.06 19.33 -4.17
CA SER A 471 20.16 19.32 -5.65
C SER A 471 20.94 20.51 -6.23
N THR A 472 21.03 21.62 -5.51
CA THR A 472 21.80 22.80 -5.92
C THR A 472 23.32 22.64 -5.80
N CYS A 473 23.79 21.74 -4.92
CA CYS A 473 25.21 21.50 -4.65
C CYS A 473 25.64 20.04 -4.86
N ASP A 474 24.71 19.08 -4.89
CA ASP A 474 24.95 17.64 -5.09
C ASP A 474 24.68 17.24 -6.52
N ARG A 475 25.70 17.27 -7.38
CA ARG A 475 25.61 16.84 -8.79
C ARG A 475 25.75 15.33 -8.95
N SER A 476 26.17 14.61 -7.93
CA SER A 476 26.45 13.17 -7.96
C SER A 476 25.33 12.30 -7.39
N ASN A 477 24.25 12.91 -6.93
CA ASN A 477 23.18 12.25 -6.17
C ASN A 477 23.70 11.50 -4.94
N LEU A 478 24.69 12.07 -4.27
CA LEU A 478 25.29 11.53 -3.04
C LEU A 478 24.24 11.39 -1.93
N ALA A 479 23.33 12.38 -1.81
CA ALA A 479 22.27 12.39 -0.80
C ALA A 479 21.36 11.15 -0.95
N ASP A 480 20.92 10.82 -2.16
CA ASP A 480 20.05 9.70 -2.41
C ASP A 480 20.79 8.36 -2.25
N TRP A 481 22.05 8.32 -2.67
CA TRP A 481 22.90 7.15 -2.47
C TRP A 481 23.12 6.84 -0.97
N LEU A 482 23.43 7.85 -0.16
CA LEU A 482 23.55 7.71 1.31
C LEU A 482 22.24 7.27 1.94
N GLY A 483 21.12 7.84 1.50
CA GLY A 483 19.76 7.45 1.89
C GLY A 483 19.43 6.00 1.57
N GLY A 484 19.96 5.47 0.47
CA GLY A 484 19.84 4.07 0.08
C GLY A 484 20.56 3.09 1.02
N ILE A 485 21.67 3.51 1.65
CA ILE A 485 22.35 2.70 2.69
C ILE A 485 21.54 2.72 3.99
N ASP A 486 21.18 3.92 4.42
CA ASP A 486 20.34 4.17 5.59
C ASP A 486 19.73 5.58 5.47
N PRO A 487 18.41 5.75 5.61
CA PRO A 487 17.77 7.08 5.51
C PRO A 487 18.43 8.14 6.39
N LYS A 488 18.94 7.75 7.56
CA LYS A 488 19.64 8.65 8.48
C LYS A 488 21.01 9.12 7.95
N PHE A 489 21.60 8.43 6.98
CA PHE A 489 22.92 8.82 6.45
C PHE A 489 22.87 10.05 5.56
N ARG A 490 21.67 10.43 5.07
CA ARG A 490 21.51 11.72 4.37
C ARG A 490 22.00 12.93 5.17
N GLN A 491 22.02 12.85 6.50
CA GLN A 491 22.57 13.90 7.37
C GLN A 491 24.04 14.23 7.08
N TYR A 492 24.81 13.29 6.52
CA TYR A 492 26.24 13.47 6.23
C TYR A 492 26.50 14.07 4.84
N THR A 493 25.48 14.22 4.02
CA THR A 493 25.62 14.69 2.62
C THR A 493 26.36 16.01 2.55
N TYR A 494 25.92 17.02 3.30
CA TYR A 494 26.52 18.35 3.22
C TYR A 494 27.96 18.39 3.73
N ASN A 495 28.25 17.65 4.80
CA ASN A 495 29.62 17.53 5.32
C ASN A 495 30.58 16.94 4.29
N LEU A 496 30.16 15.89 3.58
CA LEU A 496 30.97 15.27 2.52
C LEU A 496 31.16 16.22 1.33
N LEU A 497 30.10 16.87 0.88
CA LEU A 497 30.15 17.80 -0.26
C LEU A 497 31.06 19.01 0.04
N THR A 498 31.03 19.56 1.25
CA THR A 498 31.91 20.67 1.67
C THR A 498 33.37 20.27 1.76
N CYS A 499 33.67 18.99 2.00
CA CYS A 499 35.02 18.43 1.91
C CYS A 499 35.44 18.08 0.48
N GLY A 500 34.62 18.37 -0.54
CA GLY A 500 34.90 18.03 -1.94
C GLY A 500 34.70 16.54 -2.27
N ILE A 501 34.01 15.80 -1.42
CA ILE A 501 33.78 14.37 -1.59
C ILE A 501 32.40 14.19 -2.23
N ASP A 502 32.38 13.74 -3.47
CA ASP A 502 31.19 13.31 -4.17
C ASP A 502 31.05 11.77 -4.13
N ARG A 503 29.94 11.24 -4.68
CA ARG A 503 29.70 9.81 -4.74
C ARG A 503 30.82 9.05 -5.48
N ASN A 504 31.41 9.67 -6.52
CA ASN A 504 32.42 9.03 -7.35
C ASN A 504 33.77 8.96 -6.66
N PHE A 505 34.07 9.89 -5.77
CA PHE A 505 35.33 9.96 -5.04
C PHE A 505 35.31 9.17 -3.72
N LEU A 506 34.14 8.89 -3.17
CA LEU A 506 33.94 8.33 -1.81
C LEU A 506 34.70 7.00 -1.57
N HIS A 507 34.89 6.17 -2.61
CA HIS A 507 35.60 4.89 -2.52
C HIS A 507 37.11 5.04 -2.20
N ARG A 508 37.67 6.22 -2.43
CA ARG A 508 39.09 6.55 -2.19
C ARG A 508 39.35 7.12 -0.79
N VAL A 509 38.28 7.46 -0.08
CA VAL A 509 38.35 8.10 1.22
C VAL A 509 38.68 7.08 2.31
N THR A 510 39.55 7.45 3.24
CA THR A 510 39.89 6.63 4.40
C THR A 510 38.89 6.83 5.55
N GLU A 511 38.82 5.88 6.47
CA GLU A 511 37.96 5.99 7.64
C GLU A 511 38.36 7.19 8.53
N GLN A 512 39.66 7.47 8.62
CA GLN A 512 40.20 8.60 9.38
C GLN A 512 39.74 9.93 8.78
N GLN A 513 39.78 10.09 7.43
CA GLN A 513 39.31 11.30 6.76
C GLN A 513 37.81 11.53 6.96
N LEU A 514 37.00 10.48 6.96
CA LEU A 514 35.57 10.60 7.27
C LEU A 514 35.35 11.09 8.74
N GLN A 515 36.23 10.72 9.65
CA GLN A 515 36.14 11.12 11.05
C GLN A 515 36.63 12.56 11.25
N GLU A 516 37.79 12.88 10.74
CA GLU A 516 38.50 14.15 11.05
C GLU A 516 38.02 15.30 10.16
N ASP A 517 37.92 15.07 8.85
CA ASP A 517 37.56 16.12 7.89
C ASP A 517 36.05 16.26 7.72
N CYS A 518 35.32 15.11 7.65
CA CYS A 518 33.88 15.12 7.41
C CYS A 518 33.04 15.07 8.70
N HIS A 519 33.69 15.01 9.88
CA HIS A 519 33.05 14.98 11.20
C HIS A 519 31.99 13.85 11.36
N ILE A 520 32.22 12.67 10.75
CA ILE A 520 31.41 11.50 10.96
C ILE A 520 31.93 10.73 12.19
N HIS A 521 31.48 11.09 13.38
CA HIS A 521 32.05 10.57 14.64
C HIS A 521 31.71 9.10 14.90
N THR A 522 30.55 8.58 14.36
CA THR A 522 30.12 7.20 14.62
C THR A 522 30.90 6.22 13.74
N GLY A 523 31.74 5.36 14.34
CA GLY A 523 32.58 4.40 13.62
C GLY A 523 31.80 3.44 12.73
N PHE A 524 30.70 2.88 13.23
CA PHE A 524 29.85 1.98 12.43
C PHE A 524 29.23 2.66 11.19
N HIS A 525 28.91 3.96 11.27
CA HIS A 525 28.43 4.69 10.11
C HIS A 525 29.53 4.81 9.06
N ARG A 526 30.76 5.13 9.47
CA ARG A 526 31.90 5.22 8.56
C ARG A 526 32.17 3.89 7.84
N VAL A 527 32.20 2.79 8.61
CA VAL A 527 32.40 1.45 8.05
C VAL A 527 31.31 1.11 7.02
N ARG A 528 30.03 1.33 7.35
CA ARG A 528 28.92 1.04 6.43
C ARG A 528 29.00 1.87 5.14
N ILE A 529 29.33 3.16 5.25
CA ILE A 529 29.49 4.05 4.09
C ILE A 529 30.63 3.57 3.20
N LEU A 530 31.80 3.26 3.79
CA LEU A 530 32.97 2.82 3.03
C LEU A 530 32.76 1.42 2.40
N THR A 531 32.10 0.51 3.11
CA THR A 531 31.76 -0.81 2.58
C THR A 531 30.86 -0.67 1.36
N ALA A 532 29.75 0.09 1.47
CA ALA A 532 28.86 0.34 0.36
C ALA A 532 29.54 1.05 -0.83
N ALA A 533 30.47 2.00 -0.57
CA ALA A 533 31.22 2.68 -1.60
C ALA A 533 32.16 1.73 -2.37
N ARG A 534 32.78 0.77 -1.69
CA ARG A 534 33.67 -0.25 -2.30
C ARG A 534 32.88 -1.33 -3.02
N GLU A 535 31.77 -1.80 -2.48
CA GLU A 535 30.87 -2.77 -3.12
C GLU A 535 30.31 -2.24 -4.45
N THR A 536 30.04 -0.95 -4.52
CA THR A 536 29.61 -0.29 -5.77
C THR A 536 30.68 -0.39 -6.88
N LEU A 537 31.97 -0.55 -6.53
CA LEU A 537 33.06 -0.78 -7.50
C LEU A 537 33.23 -2.25 -7.91
N HIS A 538 32.83 -3.19 -7.05
CA HIS A 538 33.04 -4.63 -7.25
C HIS A 538 31.80 -5.34 -7.79
N SER A 539 30.65 -4.69 -7.85
CA SER A 539 29.57 -5.16 -8.70
C SER A 539 30.10 -5.11 -10.14
N PRO A 540 30.07 -6.23 -10.89
CA PRO A 540 30.39 -6.15 -12.30
C PRO A 540 29.45 -5.08 -12.84
N ILE A 541 30.06 -4.01 -13.34
CA ILE A 541 29.38 -3.02 -14.16
C ILE A 541 28.84 -3.86 -15.33
N THR A 542 27.60 -4.32 -15.19
CA THR A 542 26.79 -4.45 -16.37
C THR A 542 26.83 -3.02 -16.90
N LEU A 543 27.66 -2.80 -17.87
CA LEU A 543 27.66 -1.61 -18.69
C LEU A 543 26.20 -1.41 -19.13
N GLN A 544 25.40 -0.78 -18.26
CA GLN A 544 24.38 0.08 -18.76
C GLN A 544 25.19 1.19 -19.44
N THR A 545 25.53 0.88 -20.68
CA THR A 545 25.73 1.93 -21.64
C THR A 545 24.58 2.89 -21.42
N THR A 546 24.88 4.04 -20.85
CA THR A 546 24.06 5.23 -20.98
C THR A 546 24.07 5.60 -22.46
N SER A 547 23.42 4.73 -23.28
CA SER A 547 22.73 5.21 -24.43
C SER A 547 21.48 5.87 -23.85
N ASP A 548 21.39 7.17 -24.01
CA ASP A 548 20.19 7.99 -23.80
C ASP A 548 19.00 7.55 -24.67
N GLY A 549 18.76 6.25 -24.82
CA GLY A 549 17.73 5.67 -25.65
C GLY A 549 16.76 4.84 -24.81
N THR A 550 15.51 5.25 -24.76
CA THR A 550 14.38 4.46 -24.28
C THR A 550 14.22 3.21 -25.16
N ASP A 551 14.02 2.01 -24.59
CA ASP A 551 13.83 0.80 -25.40
C ASP A 551 12.49 0.78 -26.09
N VAL A 552 11.43 1.26 -25.41
CA VAL A 552 10.05 1.20 -25.87
C VAL A 552 9.33 2.53 -25.60
N PHE A 553 8.73 3.10 -26.64
CA PHE A 553 7.75 4.18 -26.52
C PHE A 553 6.33 3.60 -26.66
N ILE A 554 5.42 3.91 -25.74
CA ILE A 554 4.02 3.49 -25.81
C ILE A 554 3.14 4.67 -26.20
N SER A 555 2.57 4.60 -27.42
CA SER A 555 1.57 5.54 -27.92
C SER A 555 0.17 5.02 -27.66
N TYR A 556 -0.74 5.89 -27.21
CA TYR A 556 -2.11 5.49 -26.88
C TYR A 556 -3.06 6.68 -26.85
N ARG A 557 -4.36 6.43 -27.03
CA ARG A 557 -5.41 7.44 -26.83
C ARG A 557 -5.74 7.56 -25.34
N ARG A 558 -5.46 8.71 -24.72
CA ARG A 558 -5.66 8.92 -23.27
C ARG A 558 -7.07 8.59 -22.78
N SER A 559 -8.09 8.91 -23.56
CA SER A 559 -9.49 8.68 -23.17
C SER A 559 -9.92 7.22 -23.12
N THR A 560 -9.26 6.32 -23.86
CA THR A 560 -9.71 4.94 -24.04
C THR A 560 -8.61 3.89 -23.85
N GLY A 561 -7.34 4.24 -24.05
CA GLY A 561 -6.20 3.32 -24.02
C GLY A 561 -5.28 3.41 -22.79
N SER A 562 -5.53 4.34 -21.87
CA SER A 562 -4.62 4.64 -20.74
C SER A 562 -4.38 3.45 -19.82
N GLN A 563 -5.39 2.58 -19.60
CA GLN A 563 -5.24 1.41 -18.74
C GLN A 563 -4.32 0.38 -19.36
N LEU A 564 -4.58 -0.01 -20.60
CA LEU A 564 -3.76 -1.00 -21.29
C LEU A 564 -2.33 -0.49 -21.47
N ALA A 565 -2.16 0.79 -21.83
CA ALA A 565 -0.85 1.40 -21.96
C ALA A 565 -0.04 1.35 -20.66
N SER A 566 -0.68 1.67 -19.52
CA SER A 566 -0.05 1.59 -18.21
C SER A 566 0.28 0.16 -17.80
N LEU A 567 -0.61 -0.78 -18.08
CA LEU A 567 -0.39 -2.20 -17.81
C LEU A 567 0.77 -2.76 -18.63
N LEU A 568 0.82 -2.45 -19.92
CA LEU A 568 1.93 -2.83 -20.81
C LEU A 568 3.26 -2.25 -20.34
N LYS A 569 3.27 -0.98 -19.92
CA LYS A 569 4.47 -0.36 -19.34
C LYS A 569 5.01 -1.18 -18.17
N VAL A 570 4.14 -1.51 -17.20
CA VAL A 570 4.53 -2.27 -16.02
C VAL A 570 5.13 -3.63 -16.42
N HIS A 571 4.43 -4.38 -17.25
CA HIS A 571 4.92 -5.69 -17.69
C HIS A 571 6.23 -5.62 -18.47
N LEU A 572 6.38 -4.66 -19.37
CA LEU A 572 7.62 -4.49 -20.14
C LEU A 572 8.79 -4.07 -19.24
N GLN A 573 8.54 -3.22 -18.24
CA GLN A 573 9.56 -2.84 -17.25
C GLN A 573 9.98 -4.01 -16.37
N LEU A 574 9.06 -4.88 -15.95
CA LEU A 574 9.35 -6.13 -15.23
C LEU A 574 10.27 -7.06 -16.04
N HIS A 575 10.16 -7.03 -17.37
CA HIS A 575 11.02 -7.81 -18.29
C HIS A 575 12.29 -7.07 -18.71
N GLY A 576 12.61 -5.95 -18.05
CA GLY A 576 13.89 -5.25 -18.19
C GLY A 576 13.96 -4.21 -19.33
N PHE A 577 12.83 -3.85 -19.95
CA PHE A 577 12.78 -2.77 -20.94
C PHE A 577 12.70 -1.40 -20.26
N SER A 578 13.42 -0.42 -20.79
CA SER A 578 13.16 0.99 -20.45
C SER A 578 11.98 1.49 -21.27
N VAL A 579 10.89 1.91 -20.61
CA VAL A 579 9.62 2.25 -21.26
C VAL A 579 9.27 3.72 -21.01
N PHE A 580 8.95 4.44 -22.07
CA PHE A 580 8.41 5.80 -22.02
C PHE A 580 6.92 5.80 -22.32
N ILE A 581 6.16 6.56 -21.52
CA ILE A 581 4.74 6.85 -21.70
C ILE A 581 4.51 8.34 -21.39
N ASP A 582 3.65 9.02 -22.12
CA ASP A 582 3.55 10.50 -22.12
C ASP A 582 3.05 11.13 -20.80
N VAL A 583 2.57 10.34 -19.86
CA VAL A 583 2.03 10.83 -18.56
C VAL A 583 3.11 11.32 -17.59
N GLU A 584 4.37 10.93 -17.74
CA GLU A 584 5.37 10.96 -16.66
C GLU A 584 6.32 12.16 -16.64
N LYS A 585 6.45 12.95 -17.72
CA LYS A 585 7.46 14.01 -17.78
C LYS A 585 6.92 15.34 -18.32
N LEU A 586 5.84 15.83 -17.72
CA LEU A 586 5.32 17.15 -18.02
C LEU A 586 5.92 18.23 -17.09
N GLU A 587 7.15 18.63 -17.34
CA GLU A 587 7.63 19.94 -16.90
C GLU A 587 7.13 21.02 -17.87
N ALA A 588 6.69 22.16 -17.31
CA ALA A 588 6.20 23.29 -18.09
C ALA A 588 7.27 23.82 -19.05
N GLY A 589 7.06 23.72 -20.36
CA GLY A 589 7.89 24.27 -21.43
C GLY A 589 7.99 23.32 -22.63
N LYS A 590 7.95 23.84 -23.85
CA LYS A 590 8.06 23.19 -25.18
C LYS A 590 7.81 21.65 -25.21
N PHE A 591 6.56 21.29 -25.01
CA PHE A 591 6.08 19.92 -24.88
C PHE A 591 6.29 19.09 -26.17
N GLU A 592 6.05 19.70 -27.31
CA GLU A 592 6.05 19.05 -28.62
C GLU A 592 7.42 18.47 -28.99
N ASP A 593 8.49 19.26 -28.81
CA ASP A 593 9.85 18.84 -29.17
C ASP A 593 10.33 17.65 -28.31
N LYS A 594 9.99 17.64 -27.00
CA LYS A 594 10.39 16.56 -26.10
C LYS A 594 9.68 15.23 -26.41
N LEU A 595 8.40 15.28 -26.76
CA LEU A 595 7.64 14.08 -27.09
C LEU A 595 8.14 13.43 -28.38
N ILE A 596 8.35 14.23 -29.42
CA ILE A 596 8.92 13.79 -30.71
C ILE A 596 10.34 13.20 -30.48
N GLN A 597 11.16 13.87 -29.68
CA GLN A 597 12.50 13.34 -29.33
C GLN A 597 12.42 12.00 -28.58
N SER A 598 11.42 11.81 -27.73
CA SER A 598 11.22 10.53 -27.04
C SER A 598 10.83 9.41 -28.01
N VAL A 599 10.00 9.67 -29.02
CA VAL A 599 9.70 8.71 -30.09
C VAL A 599 10.97 8.41 -30.90
N LEU A 600 11.73 9.43 -31.27
CA LEU A 600 12.98 9.27 -32.02
C LEU A 600 14.06 8.51 -31.23
N GLY A 601 14.13 8.70 -29.91
CA GLY A 601 15.07 8.02 -29.02
C GLY A 601 14.72 6.56 -28.73
N ALA A 602 13.48 6.15 -28.90
CA ALA A 602 13.03 4.78 -28.64
C ALA A 602 13.45 3.81 -29.75
N ARG A 603 13.77 2.56 -29.38
CA ARG A 603 14.04 1.48 -30.36
C ARG A 603 12.77 0.90 -30.94
N ASN A 604 11.75 0.71 -30.10
CA ASN A 604 10.49 0.12 -30.43
C ASN A 604 9.35 1.10 -30.14
N PHE A 605 8.28 1.00 -30.93
CA PHE A 605 7.09 1.81 -30.78
C PHE A 605 5.89 0.89 -30.59
N VAL A 606 5.34 0.84 -29.40
CA VAL A 606 4.13 0.08 -29.09
C VAL A 606 2.93 1.00 -29.27
N LEU A 607 2.02 0.61 -30.15
CA LEU A 607 0.79 1.36 -30.44
C LEU A 607 -0.41 0.67 -29.81
N VAL A 608 -0.97 1.26 -28.77
CA VAL A 608 -2.17 0.75 -28.11
C VAL A 608 -3.41 1.24 -28.84
N LEU A 609 -4.12 0.30 -29.43
CA LEU A 609 -5.33 0.50 -30.19
C LEU A 609 -6.54 0.01 -29.39
N SER A 610 -7.18 0.94 -28.69
CA SER A 610 -8.45 0.77 -27.98
C SER A 610 -9.62 1.27 -28.85
N PRO A 611 -10.89 1.03 -28.48
CA PRO A 611 -12.04 1.53 -29.24
C PRO A 611 -11.91 3.04 -29.52
N LYS A 612 -12.13 3.43 -30.76
CA LYS A 612 -12.02 4.84 -31.24
C LYS A 612 -10.62 5.48 -31.09
N ALA A 613 -9.55 4.68 -30.98
CA ALA A 613 -8.20 5.23 -30.81
C ALA A 613 -7.74 6.12 -31.97
N LEU A 614 -8.15 5.80 -33.21
CA LEU A 614 -7.75 6.50 -34.42
C LEU A 614 -8.80 7.48 -34.96
N ASP A 615 -10.00 7.59 -34.37
CA ASP A 615 -11.07 8.46 -34.90
C ASP A 615 -10.62 9.91 -35.11
N LYS A 616 -9.91 10.49 -34.13
CA LYS A 616 -9.38 11.84 -34.24
C LYS A 616 -8.28 12.00 -35.29
N CYS A 617 -7.58 10.90 -35.63
CA CYS A 617 -6.56 10.90 -36.66
C CYS A 617 -7.21 10.93 -38.06
N MET A 618 -8.38 10.31 -38.25
CA MET A 618 -9.11 10.30 -39.51
C MET A 618 -9.59 11.71 -39.92
N GLU A 619 -9.91 12.55 -38.94
CA GLU A 619 -10.36 13.92 -39.15
C GLU A 619 -9.22 14.96 -39.13
N ASP A 620 -7.95 14.51 -39.16
CA ASP A 620 -6.77 15.36 -38.97
C ASP A 620 -5.82 15.38 -40.18
N PRO A 621 -6.18 16.01 -41.30
CA PRO A 621 -5.33 16.08 -42.48
C PRO A 621 -4.08 16.94 -42.28
N GLU A 622 -4.04 17.80 -41.26
CA GLU A 622 -2.91 18.68 -40.95
C GLU A 622 -1.96 18.10 -39.89
N CYS A 623 -2.17 16.86 -39.46
CA CYS A 623 -1.34 16.17 -38.45
C CYS A 623 -1.19 16.98 -37.14
N LYS A 624 -2.30 17.49 -36.62
CA LYS A 624 -2.35 18.22 -35.33
C LYS A 624 -2.55 17.32 -34.14
N ASP A 625 -3.23 16.19 -34.33
CA ASP A 625 -3.48 15.21 -33.27
C ASP A 625 -2.17 14.53 -32.84
N TRP A 626 -2.02 14.37 -31.53
CA TRP A 626 -0.79 13.84 -30.95
C TRP A 626 -0.51 12.38 -31.35
N VAL A 627 -1.51 11.52 -31.32
CA VAL A 627 -1.34 10.10 -31.71
C VAL A 627 -1.00 10.02 -33.20
N HIS A 628 -1.58 10.88 -34.04
CA HIS A 628 -1.22 10.98 -35.46
C HIS A 628 0.25 11.37 -35.63
N LYS A 629 0.72 12.44 -34.95
CA LYS A 629 2.14 12.86 -34.99
C LYS A 629 3.11 11.76 -34.55
N GLU A 630 2.78 11.04 -33.46
CA GLU A 630 3.60 9.95 -32.94
C GLU A 630 3.71 8.81 -33.95
N ILE A 631 2.59 8.39 -34.56
CA ILE A 631 2.56 7.32 -35.57
C ILE A 631 3.40 7.73 -36.79
N VAL A 632 3.19 8.92 -37.32
CA VAL A 632 3.95 9.43 -38.50
C VAL A 632 5.43 9.52 -38.17
N THR A 633 5.80 9.99 -36.98
CA THR A 633 7.20 10.06 -36.54
C THR A 633 7.82 8.68 -36.46
N ALA A 634 7.11 7.70 -35.89
CA ALA A 634 7.59 6.32 -35.79
C ALA A 634 7.77 5.66 -37.17
N LEU A 635 6.83 5.86 -38.08
CA LEU A 635 6.90 5.36 -39.45
C LEU A 635 8.09 5.97 -40.22
N ASN A 636 8.23 7.30 -40.15
CA ASN A 636 9.31 8.02 -40.88
C ASN A 636 10.70 7.71 -40.33
N SER A 637 10.80 7.39 -39.05
CA SER A 637 12.08 6.99 -38.41
C SER A 637 12.36 5.50 -38.43
N GLY A 638 11.52 4.69 -39.11
CA GLY A 638 11.74 3.26 -39.32
C GLY A 638 11.74 2.45 -38.02
N LYS A 639 10.91 2.85 -37.03
CA LYS A 639 10.81 2.13 -35.75
C LYS A 639 10.19 0.75 -35.92
N ASN A 640 10.53 -0.17 -35.02
CA ASN A 640 9.81 -1.42 -34.88
C ASN A 640 8.45 -1.12 -34.26
N ILE A 641 7.37 -1.12 -35.06
CA ILE A 641 6.02 -0.78 -34.63
C ILE A 641 5.27 -2.07 -34.27
N VAL A 642 4.80 -2.13 -33.02
CA VAL A 642 4.04 -3.27 -32.49
C VAL A 642 2.65 -2.78 -32.07
N PRO A 643 1.60 -2.95 -32.92
CA PRO A 643 0.24 -2.63 -32.53
C PRO A 643 -0.29 -3.66 -31.53
N VAL A 644 -0.91 -3.17 -30.44
CA VAL A 644 -1.62 -3.99 -29.46
C VAL A 644 -3.09 -3.56 -29.47
N THR A 645 -3.98 -4.44 -29.88
CA THR A 645 -5.40 -4.15 -30.06
C THR A 645 -6.22 -4.66 -28.88
N ASP A 646 -7.10 -3.83 -28.35
CA ASP A 646 -8.07 -4.17 -27.33
C ASP A 646 -9.46 -3.75 -27.80
N HIS A 647 -10.29 -4.71 -28.20
CA HIS A 647 -11.63 -4.48 -28.78
C HIS A 647 -11.62 -3.39 -29.89
N PHE A 648 -10.56 -3.39 -30.70
CA PHE A 648 -10.32 -2.40 -31.74
C PHE A 648 -10.67 -2.97 -33.12
N GLU A 649 -11.44 -2.22 -33.90
CA GLU A 649 -11.74 -2.50 -35.29
C GLU A 649 -10.89 -1.61 -36.19
N TRP A 650 -10.19 -2.23 -37.15
CA TRP A 650 -9.35 -1.49 -38.08
C TRP A 650 -10.22 -0.68 -39.06
N PRO A 651 -9.96 0.62 -39.21
CA PRO A 651 -10.71 1.45 -40.14
C PRO A 651 -10.35 1.11 -41.59
N ASP A 652 -11.23 1.54 -42.52
CA ASP A 652 -10.94 1.45 -43.95
C ASP A 652 -9.66 2.26 -44.27
N PRO A 653 -8.70 1.67 -45.03
CA PRO A 653 -7.47 2.36 -45.41
C PRO A 653 -7.67 3.75 -46.04
N GLU A 654 -8.78 3.97 -46.73
CA GLU A 654 -9.06 5.26 -47.37
C GLU A 654 -9.49 6.35 -46.40
N THR A 655 -9.97 5.96 -45.23
CA THR A 655 -10.39 6.93 -44.18
C THR A 655 -9.20 7.50 -43.39
N LEU A 656 -8.05 6.82 -43.43
CA LEU A 656 -6.85 7.29 -42.76
C LEU A 656 -6.03 8.28 -43.60
N PRO A 657 -5.42 9.30 -43.00
CA PRO A 657 -4.47 10.19 -43.67
C PRO A 657 -3.36 9.41 -44.38
N LYS A 658 -2.93 9.87 -45.53
CA LYS A 658 -1.96 9.15 -46.42
C LYS A 658 -0.64 8.87 -45.75
N ASP A 659 -0.18 9.75 -44.88
CA ASP A 659 1.10 9.68 -44.15
C ASP A 659 1.13 8.63 -43.05
N MET A 660 -0.02 8.21 -42.51
CA MET A 660 -0.10 7.15 -41.51
C MET A 660 -0.65 5.80 -41.98
N ARG A 661 -1.14 5.70 -43.24
CA ARG A 661 -1.71 4.44 -43.77
C ARG A 661 -0.78 3.23 -43.68
N ALA A 662 0.53 3.49 -43.69
CA ALA A 662 1.53 2.41 -43.57
C ALA A 662 1.44 1.64 -42.23
N VAL A 663 0.79 2.20 -41.22
CA VAL A 663 0.56 1.50 -39.94
C VAL A 663 -0.29 0.24 -40.10
N LEU A 664 -1.18 0.20 -41.08
CA LEU A 664 -2.03 -0.95 -41.37
C LEU A 664 -1.24 -2.19 -41.87
N LYS A 665 0.03 -2.03 -42.24
CA LYS A 665 0.89 -3.14 -42.66
C LYS A 665 1.48 -3.94 -41.49
N PHE A 666 1.36 -3.43 -40.28
CA PHE A 666 1.88 -4.11 -39.10
C PHE A 666 0.85 -5.05 -38.50
N ASN A 667 1.26 -6.27 -38.17
CA ASN A 667 0.38 -7.26 -37.55
C ASN A 667 0.09 -6.86 -36.11
N GLY A 668 -1.19 -6.64 -35.79
CA GLY A 668 -1.65 -6.37 -34.43
C GLY A 668 -1.62 -7.60 -33.54
N ILE A 669 -1.25 -7.40 -32.29
CA ILE A 669 -1.38 -8.42 -31.23
C ILE A 669 -2.64 -8.11 -30.46
N MET A 670 -3.61 -9.02 -30.51
CA MET A 670 -4.86 -8.87 -29.76
C MET A 670 -4.56 -9.07 -28.27
N TRP A 671 -4.93 -8.10 -27.45
CA TRP A 671 -4.86 -8.18 -26.01
C TRP A 671 -5.92 -9.15 -25.48
N SER A 672 -5.51 -10.06 -24.62
CA SER A 672 -6.42 -10.97 -23.93
C SER A 672 -6.32 -10.74 -22.43
N HIS A 673 -7.43 -10.33 -21.83
CA HIS A 673 -7.53 -10.16 -20.39
C HIS A 673 -7.44 -11.48 -19.62
N GLU A 674 -7.77 -12.60 -20.25
CA GLU A 674 -7.68 -13.95 -19.68
C GLU A 674 -6.28 -14.56 -19.80
N TYR A 675 -5.51 -14.18 -20.84
CA TYR A 675 -4.20 -14.76 -21.17
C TYR A 675 -3.12 -13.68 -21.25
N GLN A 676 -3.05 -12.83 -20.22
CA GLN A 676 -2.15 -11.67 -20.21
C GLN A 676 -0.68 -12.06 -20.37
N GLU A 677 -0.19 -13.05 -19.61
CA GLU A 677 1.20 -13.51 -19.68
C GLU A 677 1.59 -13.96 -21.10
N ALA A 678 0.75 -14.81 -21.73
CA ALA A 678 1.02 -15.27 -23.08
C ALA A 678 1.02 -14.12 -24.11
N THR A 679 0.17 -13.11 -23.89
CA THR A 679 0.13 -11.92 -24.74
C THR A 679 1.38 -11.05 -24.52
N ILE A 680 1.80 -10.86 -23.29
CA ILE A 680 3.04 -10.14 -22.97
C ILE A 680 4.27 -10.84 -23.54
N ASP A 681 4.39 -12.15 -23.38
CA ASP A 681 5.49 -12.93 -23.98
C ASP A 681 5.54 -12.78 -25.49
N LYS A 682 4.37 -12.72 -26.13
CA LYS A 682 4.29 -12.48 -27.57
C LYS A 682 4.77 -11.09 -27.93
N ILE A 683 4.34 -10.06 -27.19
CA ILE A 683 4.80 -8.67 -27.38
C ILE A 683 6.32 -8.60 -27.22
N ILE A 684 6.88 -9.19 -26.15
CA ILE A 684 8.32 -9.20 -25.87
C ILE A 684 9.11 -9.82 -27.03
N ARG A 685 8.64 -10.94 -27.59
CA ARG A 685 9.27 -11.57 -28.75
C ARG A 685 9.33 -10.63 -29.96
N PHE A 686 8.24 -9.89 -30.21
CA PHE A 686 8.20 -8.90 -31.29
C PHE A 686 9.13 -7.70 -31.02
N LEU A 687 9.23 -7.24 -29.77
CA LEU A 687 10.15 -6.17 -29.38
C LEU A 687 11.63 -6.59 -29.49
N GLN A 688 11.94 -7.86 -29.28
CA GLN A 688 13.29 -8.43 -29.41
C GLN A 688 13.67 -8.81 -30.83
N GLY A 689 12.77 -8.69 -31.81
CA GLY A 689 12.99 -9.08 -33.20
C GLY A 689 13.08 -10.61 -33.45
N ARG A 690 12.67 -11.43 -32.45
CA ARG A 690 12.64 -12.89 -32.61
C ARG A 690 11.34 -13.32 -33.28
N SER A 691 11.41 -13.53 -34.59
CA SER A 691 10.35 -14.16 -35.37
C SER A 691 10.23 -15.64 -35.02
N SER A 692 9.01 -16.20 -35.07
CA SER A 692 8.65 -17.57 -34.68
C SER A 692 9.30 -18.70 -35.51
N ARG A 693 10.46 -18.45 -36.15
CA ARG A 693 11.20 -19.47 -36.92
C ARG A 693 12.29 -20.20 -36.11
N ASP A 694 12.60 -19.78 -34.86
CA ASP A 694 13.72 -20.36 -34.09
C ASP A 694 13.27 -21.41 -33.03
N SER A 695 12.03 -21.85 -33.03
CA SER A 695 11.56 -22.88 -32.08
C SER A 695 11.61 -24.32 -32.64
N SER A 696 12.27 -24.57 -33.78
CA SER A 696 12.44 -25.92 -34.34
C SER A 696 13.88 -26.43 -34.44
N ALA A 697 14.83 -25.76 -33.78
CA ALA A 697 16.24 -26.22 -33.74
C ALA A 697 16.70 -26.36 -32.29
N GLY A 698 16.38 -27.47 -31.64
CA GLY A 698 16.86 -27.71 -30.29
C GLY A 698 16.35 -28.99 -29.66
N SER A 699 16.25 -30.11 -30.42
CA SER A 699 16.13 -31.45 -29.83
C SER A 699 16.47 -32.51 -30.86
N GLU A 700 17.75 -32.58 -31.22
CA GLU A 700 18.34 -33.78 -31.79
C GLU A 700 19.76 -33.90 -31.25
N ASN A 701 19.90 -34.73 -30.23
CA ASN A 701 21.12 -35.48 -29.96
C ASN A 701 20.80 -36.65 -29.03
N GLY A 702 20.88 -37.86 -29.59
CA GLY A 702 21.06 -39.06 -28.82
C GLY A 702 20.04 -40.16 -29.07
N LEU A 703 20.20 -40.93 -30.17
CA LEU A 703 20.42 -42.38 -30.14
C LEU A 703 20.24 -42.96 -31.54
N ASP A 704 21.37 -43.16 -32.20
CA ASP A 704 21.51 -44.20 -33.21
C ASP A 704 21.26 -45.56 -32.59
N CYS A 705 20.43 -46.38 -33.20
CA CYS A 705 20.75 -47.77 -33.60
C CYS A 705 19.52 -48.53 -34.10
N LEU A 706 19.66 -49.02 -35.33
CA LEU A 706 19.22 -50.33 -35.82
C LEU A 706 17.87 -50.55 -36.54
N HIS A 707 18.08 -50.85 -37.81
CA HIS A 707 17.45 -51.87 -38.70
C HIS A 707 16.19 -51.52 -39.49
N SER A 708 16.45 -51.26 -40.73
CA SER A 708 16.05 -51.91 -42.03
C SER A 708 14.91 -52.93 -42.01
N LEU A 709 14.19 -52.92 -43.19
CA LEU A 709 13.24 -53.88 -43.78
C LEU A 709 11.77 -53.53 -43.43
N GLY A 710 10.89 -53.44 -44.36
CA GLY A 710 10.75 -53.79 -45.74
C GLY A 710 9.29 -53.53 -46.15
N GLN A 711 9.17 -53.21 -47.43
CA GLN A 711 8.03 -53.25 -48.33
C GLN A 711 6.66 -53.82 -47.79
N SER A 712 5.62 -53.08 -47.93
CA SER A 712 4.58 -53.17 -48.96
C SER A 712 3.52 -52.09 -48.82
#